data_13034f64c57fe65874deb48bf426babe
#
_entry.id   13034f64c57fe65874deb48bf426babe
#
_cell.length_a   1.000
_cell.length_b   1.000
_cell.length_c   1.000
_cell.angle_alpha   90.00
_cell.angle_beta   90.00
_cell.angle_gamma   90.00
#
_symmetry.space_group_name_H-M   'P 1'
#
loop_
_entity.id
_entity.type
_entity.pdbx_description
1 polymer ?
#
loop_
_entity_poly.entity_id
_entity_poly.type
_entity_poly.pdbx_seq_one_letter_code
_entity_poly.pdbx_strand_id
1 'polypeptide(L)'
;MRLFLLAAVSAVALSTTILATTVPAAALAADPPAKAMYGDWGVDLTAGDRSVSPGADFDKYANGAWAARTQIPDDQASAGVGYDVYNRSQDQLRTLIETAEPSTPIGALYKSFIDEAKVEAVDDKPLKADLARIGAIKTKADFAVAMGQAQGGFGGGVFSLDIYPDAKNPEVNTLYIGQAGLGLPDRDYYLTDGFKPQLAAYTAFVERALKMAGYPDPAKSAADVVAFETRIAQASWPVADRRDIDKTYNPATAAELATFAPFPWTPYLAAAGMPGLTKVVLGEKTAVRDIAKIYDETPLETLKAWQTFNIVAETSPYLSKRFVDSRFAYTKVLSGQATLRPRWKRGVQLVDGSLGEVVGQTYVAKYFPPSSKAQMVALIANLKTAMAARIEKAPWMSPATKAEALIKLSKMQVMVGYPDKWRDYSGLKLDANDLYGNVAASRRFEWAYTLSDLGKPVDHGKWGMTPQTVNAYNGGLENKIVFPAGILQAPYFDPAADPAVNYGAIGAVIGHEISHGFDDQGRKIDATGKLRDWWTAEDAKRFDAQADVLGKQYDAYEPVPGAHINGKLTMGENIADLAGLQVALDAYHASLDGKPAPVIGGLTGDQRLFLAFAQSWQDKSRPDSLKQQMASDPHAPSSFRVVGPTRNVDAWYDAFGVKPGDAYYLAPGARSRVW
;
A
#
# COMPACT_ATOMS: atom_id res chain seq x y z
N MET A 1 43.38 53.76 30.79
CA MET A 1 44.82 53.87 31.02
C MET A 1 45.47 52.52 30.78
N ARG A 2 46.29 52.44 29.73
CA ARG A 2 47.38 51.45 29.47
C ARG A 2 46.98 49.96 29.37
N LEU A 3 47.51 49.07 28.54
CA LEU A 3 48.43 49.19 27.38
C LEU A 3 48.34 47.84 26.61
N PHE A 4 48.59 47.89 25.34
CA PHE A 4 48.79 46.80 24.37
C PHE A 4 49.87 45.81 24.82
N LEU A 5 49.71 44.52 24.50
CA LEU A 5 50.84 43.69 24.06
C LEU A 5 50.36 42.66 23.03
N LEU A 6 50.90 42.78 21.80
CA LEU A 6 50.88 41.78 20.76
C LEU A 6 51.79 40.59 21.18
N ALA A 7 51.29 39.39 20.93
CA ALA A 7 52.17 38.23 20.80
C ALA A 7 51.76 37.46 19.54
N ALA A 8 52.64 37.46 18.59
CA ALA A 8 52.58 36.66 17.38
C ALA A 8 52.78 35.19 17.73
N VAL A 9 51.93 34.31 17.31
CA VAL A 9 52.15 32.85 17.35
C VAL A 9 52.09 32.34 15.93
N SER A 10 53.21 31.77 15.51
CA SER A 10 53.51 31.18 14.22
C SER A 10 52.53 30.03 13.89
N ALA A 11 51.96 30.07 12.70
CA ALA A 11 51.20 29.00 12.11
C ALA A 11 52.14 27.85 11.70
N VAL A 12 52.10 26.73 12.43
CA VAL A 12 52.64 25.46 11.93
C VAL A 12 51.55 24.77 11.12
N ALA A 13 51.71 24.77 9.83
CA ALA A 13 50.87 24.00 8.91
C ALA A 13 51.20 22.51 9.08
N LEU A 14 50.34 21.77 9.81
CA LEU A 14 50.34 20.30 9.72
C LEU A 14 49.57 19.91 8.45
N SER A 15 50.33 19.53 7.44
CA SER A 15 49.81 18.87 6.22
C SER A 15 49.39 17.45 6.62
N THR A 16 48.12 17.25 6.96
CA THR A 16 47.52 15.91 7.03
C THR A 16 47.23 15.48 5.58
N THR A 17 48.13 14.67 5.04
CA THR A 17 47.94 13.91 3.80
C THR A 17 46.81 12.90 4.11
N ILE A 18 45.57 13.22 3.70
CA ILE A 18 44.52 12.21 3.60
C ILE A 18 44.90 11.29 2.46
N LEU A 19 45.42 10.12 2.78
CA LEU A 19 45.45 9.01 1.84
C LEU A 19 44.00 8.68 1.48
N ALA A 20 43.52 9.24 0.39
CA ALA A 20 42.33 8.74 -0.29
C ALA A 20 42.67 7.31 -0.75
N THR A 21 42.29 6.32 0.02
CA THR A 21 42.20 4.95 -0.49
C THR A 21 41.13 4.96 -1.57
N THR A 22 41.55 5.10 -2.81
CA THR A 22 40.74 4.81 -3.98
C THR A 22 40.39 3.32 -3.89
N VAL A 23 39.16 3.04 -3.40
CA VAL A 23 38.52 1.75 -3.62
C VAL A 23 38.45 1.63 -5.14
N PRO A 24 39.00 0.57 -5.74
CA PRO A 24 38.96 0.41 -7.18
C PRO A 24 37.49 0.31 -7.58
N ALA A 25 37.04 1.23 -8.43
CA ALA A 25 35.75 1.19 -9.10
C ALA A 25 35.78 0.06 -10.16
N ALA A 26 35.75 -1.16 -9.69
CA ALA A 26 35.71 -2.37 -10.50
C ALA A 26 34.85 -3.45 -9.83
N ALA A 27 33.61 -3.07 -9.48
CA ALA A 27 32.51 -4.03 -9.56
C ALA A 27 31.78 -3.63 -10.83
N LEU A 28 32.16 -4.21 -11.93
CA LEU A 28 31.53 -4.06 -13.23
C LEU A 28 30.05 -4.31 -13.06
N ALA A 29 29.25 -3.26 -13.30
CA ALA A 29 27.83 -3.43 -13.59
C ALA A 29 27.75 -4.55 -14.65
N ALA A 30 26.95 -5.57 -14.37
CA ALA A 30 26.58 -6.51 -15.42
C ALA A 30 26.04 -5.68 -16.58
N ASP A 31 26.56 -5.94 -17.79
CA ASP A 31 26.03 -5.28 -18.98
C ASP A 31 24.49 -5.45 -18.98
N PRO A 32 23.74 -4.42 -19.35
CA PRO A 32 22.30 -4.54 -19.48
C PRO A 32 21.99 -5.73 -20.40
N PRO A 33 20.92 -6.49 -20.16
CA PRO A 33 20.60 -7.63 -20.98
C PRO A 33 20.53 -7.19 -22.45
N ALA A 34 21.16 -7.95 -23.35
CA ALA A 34 21.26 -7.58 -24.75
C ALA A 34 19.91 -7.51 -25.49
N LYS A 35 18.84 -7.99 -24.87
CA LYS A 35 17.47 -8.01 -25.40
C LYS A 35 16.46 -7.72 -24.29
N ALA A 36 15.42 -6.92 -24.63
CA ALA A 36 14.29 -6.68 -23.75
C ALA A 36 13.58 -8.00 -23.36
N MET A 37 13.03 -8.06 -22.15
CA MET A 37 12.37 -9.26 -21.63
C MET A 37 11.08 -9.59 -22.38
N TYR A 38 10.37 -8.59 -22.86
CA TYR A 38 9.11 -8.76 -23.59
C TYR A 38 9.25 -8.27 -25.04
N GLY A 39 8.85 -9.11 -26.01
CA GLY A 39 8.96 -8.79 -27.43
C GLY A 39 10.39 -8.44 -27.86
N ASP A 40 10.52 -7.65 -28.90
CA ASP A 40 11.84 -7.23 -29.43
C ASP A 40 12.36 -5.94 -28.79
N TRP A 41 11.48 -5.12 -28.19
CA TRP A 41 11.79 -3.79 -27.67
C TRP A 41 11.04 -3.43 -26.36
N GLY A 42 10.44 -4.42 -25.69
CA GLY A 42 9.87 -4.26 -24.35
C GLY A 42 8.36 -4.37 -24.24
N VAL A 43 7.63 -4.63 -25.36
CA VAL A 43 6.18 -4.83 -25.40
C VAL A 43 5.85 -6.13 -26.11
N ASP A 44 4.90 -6.89 -25.58
CA ASP A 44 4.34 -8.09 -26.24
C ASP A 44 3.23 -7.69 -27.21
N LEU A 45 3.54 -7.57 -28.50
CA LEU A 45 2.55 -7.25 -29.54
C LEU A 45 1.51 -8.37 -29.74
N THR A 46 1.76 -9.59 -29.25
CA THR A 46 0.81 -10.72 -29.32
C THR A 46 -0.25 -10.67 -28.21
N ALA A 47 -0.07 -9.77 -27.23
CA ALA A 47 -1.03 -9.58 -26.14
C ALA A 47 -2.31 -8.87 -26.60
N GLY A 48 -2.24 -8.05 -27.64
CA GLY A 48 -3.35 -7.24 -28.13
C GLY A 48 -4.34 -8.01 -28.99
N ASP A 49 -5.61 -7.60 -28.94
CA ASP A 49 -6.67 -8.00 -29.87
C ASP A 49 -6.80 -6.93 -30.97
N ARG A 50 -6.21 -7.18 -32.13
CA ARG A 50 -6.21 -6.24 -33.26
C ARG A 50 -7.53 -6.20 -34.03
N SER A 51 -8.51 -7.03 -33.69
CA SER A 51 -9.87 -6.94 -34.21
C SER A 51 -10.70 -5.82 -33.58
N VAL A 52 -10.25 -5.33 -32.40
CA VAL A 52 -10.84 -4.21 -31.68
C VAL A 52 -10.05 -2.94 -32.00
N SER A 53 -10.77 -1.84 -32.37
CA SER A 53 -10.09 -0.55 -32.60
C SER A 53 -9.69 0.10 -31.25
N PRO A 54 -8.59 0.89 -31.20
CA PRO A 54 -8.18 1.59 -29.99
C PRO A 54 -9.26 2.47 -29.37
N GLY A 55 -10.07 3.13 -30.18
CA GLY A 55 -11.16 4.00 -29.74
C GLY A 55 -12.41 3.24 -29.27
N ALA A 56 -12.56 1.96 -29.65
CA ALA A 56 -13.64 1.12 -29.16
C ALA A 56 -13.34 0.56 -27.77
N ASP A 57 -12.10 0.07 -27.55
CA ASP A 57 -11.64 -0.42 -26.24
C ASP A 57 -10.10 -0.52 -26.27
N PHE A 58 -9.43 0.44 -25.66
CA PHE A 58 -7.96 0.49 -25.69
C PHE A 58 -7.32 -0.62 -24.87
N ASP A 59 -7.95 -1.02 -23.77
CA ASP A 59 -7.44 -2.14 -22.98
C ASP A 59 -7.51 -3.46 -23.78
N LYS A 60 -8.63 -3.75 -24.42
CA LYS A 60 -8.71 -4.93 -25.30
C LYS A 60 -7.78 -4.85 -26.49
N TYR A 61 -7.64 -3.68 -27.11
CA TYR A 61 -6.68 -3.48 -28.19
C TYR A 61 -5.26 -3.85 -27.77
N ALA A 62 -4.85 -3.47 -26.54
CA ALA A 62 -3.51 -3.72 -26.02
C ALA A 62 -3.34 -5.10 -25.36
N ASN A 63 -4.40 -5.63 -24.72
CA ASN A 63 -4.35 -6.75 -23.77
C ASN A 63 -5.34 -7.90 -24.08
N GLY A 64 -6.27 -7.73 -25.04
CA GLY A 64 -7.40 -8.64 -25.22
C GLY A 64 -7.03 -10.08 -25.54
N ALA A 65 -6.03 -10.32 -26.38
CA ALA A 65 -5.57 -11.67 -26.69
C ALA A 65 -4.83 -12.30 -25.48
N TRP A 66 -4.08 -11.52 -24.70
CA TRP A 66 -3.52 -11.98 -23.43
C TRP A 66 -4.64 -12.39 -22.46
N ALA A 67 -5.64 -11.55 -22.26
CA ALA A 67 -6.76 -11.82 -21.37
C ALA A 67 -7.56 -13.07 -21.78
N ALA A 68 -7.72 -13.30 -23.08
CA ALA A 68 -8.42 -14.47 -23.62
C ALA A 68 -7.68 -15.78 -23.34
N ARG A 69 -6.34 -15.81 -23.49
CA ARG A 69 -5.52 -17.01 -23.27
C ARG A 69 -5.10 -17.24 -21.84
N THR A 70 -5.13 -16.20 -20.99
CA THR A 70 -4.65 -16.28 -19.60
C THR A 70 -5.68 -16.94 -18.70
N GLN A 71 -5.24 -17.94 -17.94
CA GLN A 71 -6.01 -18.56 -16.86
C GLN A 71 -5.51 -18.06 -15.51
N ILE A 72 -6.44 -17.79 -14.60
CA ILE A 72 -6.10 -17.45 -13.23
C ILE A 72 -5.72 -18.73 -12.49
N PRO A 73 -4.50 -18.85 -11.94
CA PRO A 73 -4.11 -20.03 -11.16
C PRO A 73 -5.09 -20.28 -10.01
N ASP A 74 -5.32 -21.56 -9.67
CA ASP A 74 -6.29 -21.94 -8.64
C ASP A 74 -5.92 -21.40 -7.26
N ASP A 75 -4.64 -21.19 -7.00
CA ASP A 75 -4.11 -20.66 -5.74
C ASP A 75 -4.02 -19.12 -5.72
N GLN A 76 -4.63 -18.43 -6.70
CA GLN A 76 -4.62 -16.97 -6.83
C GLN A 76 -6.03 -16.41 -7.08
N ALA A 77 -6.24 -15.16 -6.65
CA ALA A 77 -7.47 -14.40 -6.89
C ALA A 77 -7.48 -13.68 -8.25
N SER A 78 -6.30 -13.45 -8.82
CA SER A 78 -6.13 -12.83 -10.14
C SER A 78 -4.82 -13.29 -10.81
N ALA A 79 -4.67 -12.95 -12.08
CA ALA A 79 -3.47 -13.12 -12.88
C ALA A 79 -3.20 -11.83 -13.65
N GLY A 80 -1.94 -11.46 -13.84
CA GLY A 80 -1.56 -10.25 -14.55
C GLY A 80 -0.12 -9.87 -14.30
N VAL A 81 0.31 -8.79 -14.92
CA VAL A 81 1.70 -8.30 -14.84
C VAL A 81 2.17 -8.10 -13.41
N GLY A 82 1.35 -7.48 -12.55
CA GLY A 82 1.70 -7.30 -11.14
C GLY A 82 1.93 -8.64 -10.42
N TYR A 83 1.09 -9.64 -10.71
CA TYR A 83 1.26 -10.99 -10.16
C TYR A 83 2.47 -11.73 -10.73
N ASP A 84 2.79 -11.53 -12.01
CA ASP A 84 3.97 -12.16 -12.63
C ASP A 84 5.27 -11.62 -11.99
N VAL A 85 5.35 -10.31 -11.78
CA VAL A 85 6.47 -9.69 -11.08
C VAL A 85 6.52 -10.12 -9.61
N TYR A 86 5.36 -10.16 -8.94
CA TYR A 86 5.26 -10.65 -7.56
C TYR A 86 5.69 -12.12 -7.44
N ASN A 87 5.23 -13.02 -8.32
CA ASN A 87 5.60 -14.42 -8.30
C ASN A 87 7.11 -14.61 -8.55
N ARG A 88 7.68 -13.84 -9.48
CA ARG A 88 9.15 -13.82 -9.71
C ARG A 88 9.88 -13.38 -8.44
N SER A 89 9.43 -12.33 -7.78
CA SER A 89 9.99 -11.89 -6.50
C SER A 89 9.86 -12.98 -5.43
N GLN A 90 8.71 -13.68 -5.35
CA GLN A 90 8.51 -14.80 -4.42
C GLN A 90 9.47 -15.98 -4.70
N ASP A 91 9.77 -16.33 -5.96
CA ASP A 91 10.73 -17.37 -6.31
C ASP A 91 12.17 -16.95 -5.98
N GLN A 92 12.49 -15.66 -6.17
CA GLN A 92 13.76 -15.09 -5.74
C GLN A 92 13.93 -15.13 -4.22
N LEU A 93 12.90 -14.72 -3.48
CA LEU A 93 12.83 -14.79 -2.01
C LEU A 93 12.92 -16.24 -1.52
N ARG A 94 12.20 -17.16 -2.15
CA ARG A 94 12.26 -18.59 -1.85
C ARG A 94 13.70 -19.09 -1.88
N THR A 95 14.45 -18.77 -2.95
CA THR A 95 15.85 -19.16 -3.09
C THR A 95 16.72 -18.66 -1.93
N LEU A 96 16.48 -17.43 -1.46
CA LEU A 96 17.23 -16.84 -0.35
C LEU A 96 16.85 -17.46 1.00
N ILE A 97 15.54 -17.68 1.21
CA ILE A 97 14.98 -18.14 2.47
C ILE A 97 15.26 -19.63 2.69
N GLU A 98 15.10 -20.48 1.67
CA GLU A 98 15.34 -21.92 1.77
C GLU A 98 16.82 -22.28 1.98
N THR A 99 17.74 -21.38 1.60
CA THR A 99 19.18 -21.57 1.81
C THR A 99 19.69 -20.97 3.13
N ALA A 100 18.82 -20.31 3.90
CA ALA A 100 19.22 -19.70 5.17
C ALA A 100 19.40 -20.77 6.26
N GLU A 101 20.52 -20.68 6.99
CA GLU A 101 20.83 -21.61 8.08
C GLU A 101 19.76 -21.53 9.21
N PRO A 102 19.32 -22.66 9.76
CA PRO A 102 18.32 -22.68 10.85
C PRO A 102 18.70 -21.93 12.12
N SER A 103 19.96 -21.59 12.30
CA SER A 103 20.47 -20.75 13.38
C SER A 103 20.26 -19.25 13.16
N THR A 104 19.91 -18.84 11.96
CA THR A 104 19.57 -17.46 11.61
C THR A 104 18.09 -17.18 11.85
N PRO A 105 17.67 -15.91 12.09
CA PRO A 105 16.26 -15.59 12.21
C PRO A 105 15.40 -16.02 11.01
N ILE A 106 15.89 -15.82 9.79
CA ILE A 106 15.23 -16.24 8.54
C ILE A 106 15.02 -17.76 8.54
N GLY A 107 16.10 -18.52 8.72
CA GLY A 107 16.05 -19.98 8.70
C GLY A 107 15.23 -20.57 9.84
N ALA A 108 15.32 -19.99 11.05
CA ALA A 108 14.52 -20.43 12.20
C ALA A 108 13.02 -20.26 11.94
N LEU A 109 12.59 -19.09 11.45
CA LEU A 109 11.18 -18.83 11.18
C LEU A 109 10.65 -19.71 10.06
N TYR A 110 11.38 -19.80 8.93
CA TYR A 110 10.97 -20.63 7.80
C TYR A 110 10.87 -22.12 8.19
N LYS A 111 11.90 -22.66 8.85
CA LYS A 111 11.93 -24.05 9.30
C LYS A 111 10.76 -24.37 10.25
N SER A 112 10.49 -23.49 11.21
CA SER A 112 9.37 -23.69 12.14
C SER A 112 8.02 -23.75 11.42
N PHE A 113 7.86 -23.00 10.31
CA PHE A 113 6.64 -22.99 9.50
C PHE A 113 6.53 -24.21 8.58
N ILE A 114 7.65 -24.62 7.95
CA ILE A 114 7.60 -25.68 6.94
C ILE A 114 7.50 -27.10 7.55
N ASP A 115 7.85 -27.26 8.82
CA ASP A 115 7.73 -28.52 9.58
C ASP A 115 6.25 -28.82 9.93
N GLU A 116 5.50 -29.24 8.90
CA GLU A 116 4.07 -29.53 9.02
C GLU A 116 3.76 -30.62 10.05
N ALA A 117 4.60 -31.65 10.11
CA ALA A 117 4.41 -32.76 11.06
C ALA A 117 4.45 -32.27 12.51
N LYS A 118 5.36 -31.34 12.82
CA LYS A 118 5.44 -30.73 14.13
C LYS A 118 4.26 -29.82 14.43
N VAL A 119 3.85 -28.98 13.48
CA VAL A 119 2.67 -28.11 13.62
C VAL A 119 1.41 -28.95 13.88
N GLU A 120 1.21 -30.06 13.16
CA GLU A 120 0.11 -31.00 13.40
C GLU A 120 0.17 -31.64 14.81
N ALA A 121 1.35 -32.06 15.26
CA ALA A 121 1.53 -32.67 16.58
C ALA A 121 1.29 -31.68 17.75
N VAL A 122 1.55 -30.39 17.52
CA VAL A 122 1.31 -29.32 18.50
C VAL A 122 -0.15 -28.93 18.56
N ASP A 123 -0.84 -28.92 17.41
CA ASP A 123 -2.26 -28.60 17.23
C ASP A 123 -2.69 -27.29 17.91
N ASP A 124 -3.65 -27.31 18.84
CA ASP A 124 -4.22 -26.16 19.55
C ASP A 124 -3.48 -25.79 20.86
N LYS A 125 -2.49 -26.58 21.24
CA LYS A 125 -1.79 -26.36 22.53
C LYS A 125 -1.31 -24.92 22.75
N PRO A 126 -0.74 -24.22 21.74
CA PRO A 126 -0.27 -22.86 21.91
C PRO A 126 -1.38 -21.84 22.23
N LEU A 127 -2.61 -22.10 21.73
CA LEU A 127 -3.77 -21.23 21.98
C LEU A 127 -4.21 -21.21 23.44
N LYS A 128 -3.98 -22.28 24.19
CA LYS A 128 -4.60 -22.50 25.51
C LYS A 128 -4.30 -21.37 26.49
N ALA A 129 -3.08 -20.84 26.47
CA ALA A 129 -2.69 -19.77 27.35
C ALA A 129 -3.45 -18.45 27.03
N ASP A 130 -3.56 -18.11 25.75
CA ASP A 130 -4.28 -16.91 25.31
C ASP A 130 -5.78 -17.03 25.59
N LEU A 131 -6.38 -18.18 25.29
CA LEU A 131 -7.79 -18.43 25.55
C LEU A 131 -8.11 -18.43 27.05
N ALA A 132 -7.25 -18.99 27.90
CA ALA A 132 -7.41 -18.96 29.36
C ALA A 132 -7.33 -17.53 29.89
N ARG A 133 -6.45 -16.68 29.33
CA ARG A 133 -6.35 -15.26 29.67
C ARG A 133 -7.65 -14.52 29.37
N ILE A 134 -8.26 -14.74 28.20
CA ILE A 134 -9.56 -14.14 27.86
C ILE A 134 -10.68 -14.69 28.76
N GLY A 135 -10.70 -16.01 29.01
CA GLY A 135 -11.67 -16.64 29.91
C GLY A 135 -11.66 -16.06 31.34
N ALA A 136 -10.47 -15.66 31.84
CA ALA A 136 -10.30 -15.14 33.18
C ALA A 136 -10.78 -13.68 33.35
N ILE A 137 -11.09 -12.94 32.30
CA ILE A 137 -11.53 -11.54 32.34
C ILE A 137 -12.86 -11.43 33.10
N LYS A 138 -12.95 -10.47 34.03
CA LYS A 138 -14.13 -10.25 34.89
C LYS A 138 -14.85 -8.93 34.63
N THR A 139 -14.15 -7.94 34.10
CA THR A 139 -14.72 -6.60 33.86
C THR A 139 -14.42 -6.11 32.44
N LYS A 140 -15.19 -5.13 31.97
CA LYS A 140 -14.90 -4.45 30.70
C LYS A 140 -13.57 -3.68 30.76
N ALA A 141 -13.18 -3.18 31.91
CA ALA A 141 -11.87 -2.54 32.08
C ALA A 141 -10.73 -3.54 31.85
N ASP A 142 -10.83 -4.77 32.41
CA ASP A 142 -9.87 -5.83 32.15
C ASP A 142 -9.88 -6.27 30.67
N PHE A 143 -11.07 -6.23 30.03
CA PHE A 143 -11.19 -6.53 28.62
C PHE A 143 -10.49 -5.46 27.76
N ALA A 144 -10.60 -4.18 28.12
CA ALA A 144 -9.85 -3.11 27.45
C ALA A 144 -8.32 -3.32 27.58
N VAL A 145 -7.84 -3.77 28.75
CA VAL A 145 -6.42 -4.17 28.92
C VAL A 145 -6.04 -5.27 27.93
N ALA A 146 -6.89 -6.31 27.79
CA ALA A 146 -6.62 -7.40 26.85
C ALA A 146 -6.55 -6.92 25.37
N MET A 147 -7.41 -5.98 24.96
CA MET A 147 -7.34 -5.35 23.63
C MET A 147 -6.07 -4.50 23.45
N GLY A 148 -5.62 -3.78 24.49
CA GLY A 148 -4.35 -3.06 24.46
C GLY A 148 -3.16 -3.99 24.27
N GLN A 149 -3.14 -5.13 24.98
CA GLN A 149 -2.10 -6.16 24.83
C GLN A 149 -2.12 -6.83 23.44
N ALA A 150 -3.27 -6.88 22.77
CA ALA A 150 -3.40 -7.46 21.44
C ALA A 150 -2.63 -6.67 20.37
N GLN A 151 -2.28 -5.40 20.60
CA GLN A 151 -1.46 -4.63 19.64
C GLN A 151 -0.10 -5.28 19.35
N GLY A 152 0.56 -5.82 20.37
CA GLY A 152 1.79 -6.61 20.21
C GLY A 152 1.59 -8.12 20.33
N GLY A 153 0.34 -8.59 20.38
CA GLY A 153 -0.03 -9.99 20.57
C GLY A 153 -1.03 -10.50 19.52
N PHE A 154 -1.88 -11.43 19.94
CA PHE A 154 -3.00 -11.92 19.15
C PHE A 154 -4.33 -11.43 19.72
N GLY A 155 -5.28 -11.15 18.85
CA GLY A 155 -6.63 -10.70 19.17
C GLY A 155 -6.99 -9.37 18.53
N GLY A 156 -8.27 -8.99 18.60
CA GLY A 156 -8.80 -7.77 18.01
C GLY A 156 -8.83 -6.57 18.96
N GLY A 157 -8.94 -5.39 18.37
CA GLY A 157 -9.29 -4.14 19.03
C GLY A 157 -10.47 -3.48 18.32
N VAL A 158 -11.31 -2.76 19.06
CA VAL A 158 -12.41 -1.98 18.48
C VAL A 158 -11.95 -0.63 17.95
N PHE A 159 -10.70 -0.27 18.21
CA PHE A 159 -10.03 0.92 17.68
C PHE A 159 -8.70 0.54 17.05
N SER A 160 -8.34 1.20 15.93
CA SER A 160 -6.97 1.21 15.44
C SER A 160 -6.13 2.19 16.26
N LEU A 161 -4.85 1.85 16.40
CA LEU A 161 -3.82 2.68 17.04
C LEU A 161 -2.66 2.82 16.06
N ASP A 162 -2.54 3.99 15.44
CA ASP A 162 -1.57 4.25 14.40
C ASP A 162 -0.65 5.40 14.81
N ILE A 163 0.66 5.26 14.63
CA ILE A 163 1.66 6.28 14.98
C ILE A 163 2.21 6.86 13.69
N TYR A 164 1.87 8.13 13.44
CA TYR A 164 2.22 8.86 12.23
C TYR A 164 2.66 10.30 12.55
N PRO A 165 3.28 11.01 11.59
CA PRO A 165 3.50 12.45 11.70
C PRO A 165 2.19 13.19 12.03
N ASP A 166 2.24 14.11 12.99
CA ASP A 166 1.11 15.00 13.29
C ASP A 166 0.88 15.94 12.09
N ALA A 167 -0.29 15.87 11.46
CA ALA A 167 -0.56 16.62 10.23
C ALA A 167 -0.43 18.16 10.39
N LYS A 168 -0.54 18.70 11.59
CA LYS A 168 -0.28 20.13 11.86
C LYS A 168 1.13 20.42 12.39
N ASN A 169 1.88 19.38 12.77
CA ASN A 169 3.28 19.45 13.20
C ASN A 169 4.07 18.23 12.68
N PRO A 170 4.31 18.14 11.36
CA PRO A 170 4.83 16.93 10.69
C PRO A 170 6.24 16.52 11.11
N GLU A 171 6.91 17.33 11.94
CA GLU A 171 8.23 17.00 12.49
C GLU A 171 8.17 16.00 13.66
N VAL A 172 6.96 15.71 14.21
CA VAL A 172 6.79 14.85 15.39
C VAL A 172 5.69 13.83 15.16
N ASN A 173 5.97 12.56 15.52
CA ASN A 173 4.97 11.50 15.45
C ASN A 173 3.98 11.57 16.61
N THR A 174 2.72 11.33 16.34
CA THR A 174 1.62 11.30 17.30
C THR A 174 0.76 10.04 17.15
N LEU A 175 -0.05 9.75 18.17
CA LEU A 175 -1.03 8.66 18.08
C LEU A 175 -2.30 9.12 17.36
N TYR A 176 -2.70 8.37 16.35
CA TYR A 176 -4.02 8.42 15.73
C TYR A 176 -4.87 7.25 16.25
N ILE A 177 -6.12 7.54 16.60
CA ILE A 177 -7.12 6.55 17.01
C ILE A 177 -8.24 6.57 15.99
N GLY A 178 -8.47 5.44 15.33
CA GLY A 178 -9.50 5.26 14.31
C GLY A 178 -10.50 4.16 14.64
N GLN A 179 -11.50 4.03 13.78
CA GLN A 179 -12.47 2.93 13.83
C GLN A 179 -11.83 1.60 13.46
N ALA A 180 -12.20 0.52 14.20
CA ALA A 180 -11.81 -0.86 13.93
C ALA A 180 -12.87 -1.83 14.47
N GLY A 181 -12.57 -3.13 14.53
CA GLY A 181 -13.41 -4.13 15.18
C GLY A 181 -14.29 -4.94 14.23
N LEU A 182 -14.12 -4.80 12.92
CA LEU A 182 -14.78 -5.64 11.92
C LEU A 182 -13.89 -6.82 11.51
N GLY A 183 -14.47 -7.99 11.37
CA GLY A 183 -13.77 -9.18 10.87
C GLY A 183 -13.92 -9.38 9.35
N LEU A 184 -14.86 -8.69 8.70
CA LEU A 184 -15.00 -8.58 7.25
C LEU A 184 -14.29 -7.31 6.74
N PRO A 185 -13.91 -7.25 5.45
CA PRO A 185 -13.06 -6.18 4.91
C PRO A 185 -13.59 -4.76 5.05
N ASP A 186 -14.90 -4.57 4.97
CA ASP A 186 -15.56 -3.26 5.07
C ASP A 186 -16.94 -3.37 5.72
N ARG A 187 -17.46 -2.22 6.19
CA ARG A 187 -18.81 -2.10 6.76
C ARG A 187 -19.91 -2.60 5.83
N ASP A 188 -19.75 -2.40 4.52
CA ASP A 188 -20.76 -2.75 3.54
C ASP A 188 -21.01 -4.25 3.43
N TYR A 189 -20.05 -5.09 3.84
CA TYR A 189 -20.24 -6.54 3.94
C TYR A 189 -21.29 -6.95 4.97
N TYR A 190 -21.54 -6.12 5.98
CA TYR A 190 -22.57 -6.33 7.00
C TYR A 190 -23.91 -5.71 6.62
N LEU A 191 -23.90 -4.66 5.78
CA LEU A 191 -25.04 -3.77 5.59
C LEU A 191 -25.72 -3.89 4.23
N THR A 192 -25.05 -4.50 3.25
CA THR A 192 -25.48 -4.52 1.86
C THR A 192 -25.85 -5.93 1.40
N ASP A 193 -27.02 -6.07 0.77
CA ASP A 193 -27.53 -7.37 0.31
C ASP A 193 -26.59 -8.11 -0.65
N GLY A 194 -25.80 -7.39 -1.44
CA GLY A 194 -24.82 -7.96 -2.37
C GLY A 194 -23.72 -8.80 -1.71
N PHE A 195 -23.51 -8.64 -0.39
CA PHE A 195 -22.50 -9.36 0.37
C PHE A 195 -23.06 -10.43 1.34
N LYS A 196 -24.35 -10.74 1.28
CA LYS A 196 -24.96 -11.79 2.10
C LYS A 196 -24.24 -13.15 2.07
N PRO A 197 -23.76 -13.65 0.91
CA PRO A 197 -23.00 -14.90 0.87
C PRO A 197 -21.70 -14.83 1.68
N GLN A 198 -20.98 -13.71 1.62
CA GLN A 198 -19.73 -13.48 2.34
C GLN A 198 -19.99 -13.37 3.85
N LEU A 199 -21.03 -12.66 4.26
CA LEU A 199 -21.46 -12.56 5.67
C LEU A 199 -21.87 -13.93 6.23
N ALA A 200 -22.59 -14.75 5.45
CA ALA A 200 -22.97 -16.11 5.86
C ALA A 200 -21.72 -17.02 6.01
N ALA A 201 -20.77 -16.96 5.08
CA ALA A 201 -19.51 -17.71 5.15
C ALA A 201 -18.67 -17.28 6.35
N TYR A 202 -18.65 -15.97 6.65
CA TYR A 202 -18.00 -15.38 7.82
C TYR A 202 -18.64 -15.89 9.12
N THR A 203 -19.96 -15.79 9.25
CA THR A 203 -20.71 -16.28 10.43
C THR A 203 -20.41 -17.77 10.71
N ALA A 204 -20.41 -18.60 9.65
CA ALA A 204 -20.05 -20.00 9.77
C ALA A 204 -18.57 -20.22 10.16
N PHE A 205 -17.67 -19.32 9.77
CA PHE A 205 -16.27 -19.36 10.21
C PHE A 205 -16.13 -18.99 11.69
N VAL A 206 -16.84 -17.94 12.15
CA VAL A 206 -16.88 -17.55 13.57
C VAL A 206 -17.36 -18.73 14.44
N GLU A 207 -18.45 -19.39 14.05
CA GLU A 207 -18.97 -20.57 14.77
C GLU A 207 -17.93 -21.69 14.83
N ARG A 208 -17.32 -22.05 13.69
CA ARG A 208 -16.28 -23.11 13.65
C ARG A 208 -15.07 -22.76 14.52
N ALA A 209 -14.62 -21.52 14.49
CA ALA A 209 -13.49 -21.05 15.27
C ALA A 209 -13.78 -21.12 16.79
N LEU A 210 -14.95 -20.65 17.21
CA LEU A 210 -15.41 -20.75 18.60
C LEU A 210 -15.55 -22.20 19.06
N LYS A 211 -16.09 -23.09 18.20
CA LYS A 211 -16.18 -24.53 18.47
C LYS A 211 -14.79 -25.15 18.65
N MET A 212 -13.83 -24.83 17.78
CA MET A 212 -12.45 -25.32 17.90
C MET A 212 -11.75 -24.82 19.16
N ALA A 213 -12.10 -23.60 19.62
CA ALA A 213 -11.63 -23.03 20.88
C ALA A 213 -12.30 -23.63 22.13
N GLY A 214 -13.32 -24.49 21.97
CA GLY A 214 -14.11 -25.04 23.10
C GLY A 214 -15.01 -24.02 23.77
N TYR A 215 -15.40 -22.95 23.04
CA TYR A 215 -16.27 -21.90 23.60
C TYR A 215 -17.71 -22.40 23.77
N PRO A 216 -18.42 -22.02 24.88
CA PRO A 216 -19.81 -22.45 25.10
C PRO A 216 -20.75 -21.93 24.00
N ASP A 217 -21.75 -22.73 23.64
CA ASP A 217 -22.79 -22.39 22.67
C ASP A 217 -22.27 -21.67 21.41
N PRO A 218 -21.35 -22.30 20.63
CA PRO A 218 -20.63 -21.62 19.57
C PRO A 218 -21.54 -21.01 18.50
N ALA A 219 -22.70 -21.60 18.20
CA ALA A 219 -23.65 -21.07 17.23
C ALA A 219 -24.29 -19.76 17.73
N LYS A 220 -24.76 -19.73 18.99
CA LYS A 220 -25.32 -18.51 19.60
C LYS A 220 -24.25 -17.45 19.73
N SER A 221 -23.07 -17.83 20.23
CA SER A 221 -21.95 -16.89 20.40
C SER A 221 -21.48 -16.29 19.07
N ALA A 222 -21.51 -17.05 17.96
CA ALA A 222 -21.21 -16.53 16.62
C ALA A 222 -22.25 -15.51 16.18
N ALA A 223 -23.55 -15.77 16.41
CA ALA A 223 -24.60 -14.80 16.10
C ALA A 223 -24.44 -13.50 16.92
N ASP A 224 -24.09 -13.62 18.22
CA ASP A 224 -23.86 -12.45 19.09
C ASP A 224 -22.62 -11.64 18.63
N VAL A 225 -21.54 -12.32 18.21
CA VAL A 225 -20.33 -11.67 17.65
C VAL A 225 -20.66 -10.91 16.37
N VAL A 226 -21.36 -11.53 15.43
CA VAL A 226 -21.73 -10.88 14.15
C VAL A 226 -22.71 -9.72 14.39
N ALA A 227 -23.63 -9.83 15.35
CA ALA A 227 -24.52 -8.75 15.73
C ALA A 227 -23.74 -7.56 16.34
N PHE A 228 -22.74 -7.84 17.18
CA PHE A 228 -21.82 -6.80 17.71
C PHE A 228 -21.08 -6.08 16.60
N GLU A 229 -20.44 -6.81 15.69
CA GLU A 229 -19.71 -6.25 14.55
C GLU A 229 -20.64 -5.49 13.59
N THR A 230 -21.88 -5.96 13.39
CA THR A 230 -22.88 -5.25 12.58
C THR A 230 -23.21 -3.87 13.17
N ARG A 231 -23.31 -3.76 14.51
CA ARG A 231 -23.45 -2.46 15.16
C ARG A 231 -22.25 -1.55 14.94
N ILE A 232 -21.04 -2.11 15.03
CA ILE A 232 -19.81 -1.37 14.70
C ILE A 232 -19.84 -0.91 13.23
N ALA A 233 -20.23 -1.78 12.29
CA ALA A 233 -20.36 -1.44 10.88
C ALA A 233 -21.35 -0.29 10.63
N GLN A 234 -22.47 -0.27 11.35
CA GLN A 234 -23.43 0.84 11.28
C GLN A 234 -22.85 2.17 11.77
N ALA A 235 -22.01 2.15 12.82
CA ALA A 235 -21.34 3.32 13.37
C ALA A 235 -20.13 3.79 12.54
N SER A 236 -19.53 2.90 11.77
CA SER A 236 -18.33 3.16 11.00
C SER A 236 -18.58 4.08 9.81
N TRP A 237 -17.63 4.95 9.49
CA TRP A 237 -17.68 5.78 8.30
C TRP A 237 -17.45 4.94 7.03
N PRO A 238 -18.11 5.31 5.91
CA PRO A 238 -17.78 4.75 4.61
C PRO A 238 -16.32 5.03 4.23
N VAL A 239 -15.69 4.08 3.51
CA VAL A 239 -14.28 4.18 3.12
C VAL A 239 -13.95 5.46 2.33
N ALA A 240 -14.87 5.92 1.47
CA ALA A 240 -14.71 7.15 0.71
C ALA A 240 -14.62 8.43 1.58
N ASP A 241 -15.29 8.45 2.75
CA ASP A 241 -15.23 9.61 3.67
C ASP A 241 -13.96 9.60 4.53
N ARG A 242 -13.35 8.43 4.74
CA ARG A 242 -12.09 8.25 5.49
C ARG A 242 -10.87 8.79 4.76
N ARG A 243 -10.97 9.02 3.45
CA ARG A 243 -9.89 9.62 2.65
C ARG A 243 -9.70 11.12 2.91
N ASP A 244 -10.74 11.82 3.42
CA ASP A 244 -10.70 13.26 3.62
C ASP A 244 -9.87 13.62 4.86
N ILE A 245 -8.64 14.08 4.66
CA ILE A 245 -7.70 14.39 5.74
C ILE A 245 -8.19 15.53 6.64
N ASP A 246 -9.03 16.45 6.16
CA ASP A 246 -9.61 17.50 7.00
C ASP A 246 -10.63 16.92 7.98
N LYS A 247 -11.39 15.89 7.56
CA LYS A 247 -12.34 15.20 8.42
C LYS A 247 -11.68 14.28 9.43
N THR A 248 -10.55 13.65 9.05
CA THR A 248 -9.87 12.64 9.85
C THR A 248 -8.77 13.21 10.75
N TYR A 249 -8.55 14.52 10.75
CA TYR A 249 -7.63 15.18 11.67
C TYR A 249 -8.38 15.91 12.79
N ASN A 250 -8.62 15.26 13.92
CA ASN A 250 -9.33 15.80 15.07
C ASN A 250 -8.45 15.65 16.33
N PRO A 251 -7.54 16.61 16.60
CA PRO A 251 -6.70 16.54 17.79
C PRO A 251 -7.54 16.69 19.06
N ALA A 252 -7.18 15.91 20.09
CA ALA A 252 -7.82 15.92 21.39
C ALA A 252 -6.82 15.63 22.50
N THR A 253 -7.07 16.14 23.69
CA THR A 253 -6.42 15.69 24.91
C THR A 253 -7.01 14.37 25.39
N ALA A 254 -6.28 13.61 26.21
CA ALA A 254 -6.81 12.39 26.81
C ALA A 254 -8.07 12.63 27.64
N ALA A 255 -8.20 13.79 28.29
CA ALA A 255 -9.40 14.18 29.06
C ALA A 255 -10.60 14.46 28.15
N GLU A 256 -10.39 15.17 27.05
CA GLU A 256 -11.44 15.42 26.03
C GLU A 256 -11.89 14.11 25.40
N LEU A 257 -10.97 13.22 25.06
CA LEU A 257 -11.28 11.88 24.53
C LEU A 257 -12.16 11.09 25.52
N ALA A 258 -11.77 11.03 26.79
CA ALA A 258 -12.50 10.30 27.83
C ALA A 258 -13.94 10.84 28.03
N THR A 259 -14.12 12.15 27.86
CA THR A 259 -15.44 12.80 27.96
C THR A 259 -16.28 12.57 26.70
N PHE A 260 -15.66 12.68 25.52
CA PHE A 260 -16.33 12.56 24.22
C PHE A 260 -16.72 11.12 23.87
N ALA A 261 -15.86 10.16 24.18
CA ALA A 261 -16.01 8.73 23.90
C ALA A 261 -15.72 7.94 25.19
N PRO A 262 -16.68 7.76 26.11
CA PRO A 262 -16.48 7.04 27.37
C PRO A 262 -16.05 5.59 27.13
N PHE A 263 -14.82 5.29 27.50
CA PHE A 263 -14.19 3.99 27.35
C PHE A 263 -13.01 3.89 28.36
N PRO A 264 -12.56 2.71 28.80
CA PRO A 264 -11.41 2.57 29.69
C PRO A 264 -10.06 2.91 29.01
N TRP A 265 -9.91 4.15 28.51
CA TRP A 265 -8.75 4.58 27.72
C TRP A 265 -7.44 4.43 28.48
N THR A 266 -7.39 4.84 29.74
CA THR A 266 -6.14 4.79 30.52
C THR A 266 -5.58 3.38 30.63
N PRO A 267 -6.30 2.36 31.10
CA PRO A 267 -5.76 0.99 31.14
C PRO A 267 -5.55 0.39 29.73
N TYR A 268 -6.36 0.74 28.74
CA TYR A 268 -6.20 0.30 27.35
C TYR A 268 -4.88 0.78 26.75
N LEU A 269 -4.63 2.09 26.78
CA LEU A 269 -3.42 2.71 26.22
C LEU A 269 -2.17 2.31 27.01
N ALA A 270 -2.27 2.19 28.33
CA ALA A 270 -1.17 1.70 29.15
C ALA A 270 -0.78 0.25 28.76
N ALA A 271 -1.77 -0.62 28.54
CA ALA A 271 -1.55 -2.00 28.12
C ALA A 271 -1.02 -2.11 26.68
N ALA A 272 -1.34 -1.13 25.83
CA ALA A 272 -0.76 -0.98 24.48
C ALA A 272 0.67 -0.39 24.50
N GLY A 273 1.24 -0.07 25.69
CA GLY A 273 2.59 0.47 25.83
C GLY A 273 2.68 2.00 25.83
N MET A 274 1.56 2.71 26.00
CA MET A 274 1.45 4.18 25.94
C MET A 274 0.91 4.77 27.27
N PRO A 275 1.55 4.51 28.43
CA PRO A 275 1.11 5.07 29.70
C PRO A 275 1.31 6.59 29.71
N GLY A 276 0.35 7.32 30.27
CA GLY A 276 0.47 8.77 30.47
C GLY A 276 0.36 9.60 29.19
N LEU A 277 -0.14 9.04 28.09
CA LEU A 277 -0.37 9.78 26.86
C LEU A 277 -1.39 10.91 27.10
N THR A 278 -1.03 12.13 26.69
CA THR A 278 -1.82 13.34 26.96
C THR A 278 -2.55 13.89 25.73
N LYS A 279 -2.11 13.50 24.53
CA LYS A 279 -2.58 14.02 23.26
C LYS A 279 -2.77 12.89 22.24
N VAL A 280 -3.84 12.95 21.45
CA VAL A 280 -4.17 12.01 20.38
C VAL A 280 -4.79 12.78 19.21
N VAL A 281 -4.83 12.15 18.04
CA VAL A 281 -5.66 12.58 16.92
C VAL A 281 -6.76 11.53 16.70
N LEU A 282 -8.01 11.95 16.61
CA LEU A 282 -9.12 11.07 16.28
C LEU A 282 -9.33 11.08 14.76
N GLY A 283 -9.30 9.94 14.16
CA GLY A 283 -9.62 9.75 12.74
C GLY A 283 -11.11 9.96 12.49
N GLU A 284 -11.86 8.89 12.49
CA GLU A 284 -13.32 8.90 12.30
C GLU A 284 -14.03 9.25 13.63
N LYS A 285 -13.97 10.53 14.00
CA LYS A 285 -14.34 11.04 15.33
C LYS A 285 -15.69 10.54 15.85
N THR A 286 -16.74 10.60 15.01
CA THR A 286 -18.07 10.13 15.44
C THR A 286 -18.15 8.61 15.55
N ALA A 287 -17.46 7.88 14.68
CA ALA A 287 -17.37 6.42 14.77
C ALA A 287 -16.65 5.98 16.05
N VAL A 288 -15.54 6.63 16.42
CA VAL A 288 -14.82 6.35 17.68
C VAL A 288 -15.76 6.52 18.89
N ARG A 289 -16.56 7.60 18.94
CA ARG A 289 -17.54 7.83 19.99
C ARG A 289 -18.60 6.72 20.03
N ASP A 290 -19.18 6.42 18.89
CA ASP A 290 -20.32 5.49 18.82
C ASP A 290 -19.86 4.04 19.06
N ILE A 291 -18.66 3.67 18.63
CA ILE A 291 -18.03 2.37 18.94
C ILE A 291 -17.74 2.25 20.44
N ALA A 292 -17.26 3.32 21.10
CA ALA A 292 -17.07 3.32 22.55
C ALA A 292 -18.39 3.03 23.29
N LYS A 293 -19.50 3.62 22.84
CA LYS A 293 -20.84 3.35 23.38
C LYS A 293 -21.28 1.91 23.11
N ILE A 294 -21.10 1.41 21.88
CA ILE A 294 -21.41 0.02 21.51
C ILE A 294 -20.64 -0.96 22.41
N TYR A 295 -19.35 -0.70 22.64
CA TYR A 295 -18.53 -1.49 23.56
C TYR A 295 -19.11 -1.51 24.97
N ASP A 296 -19.51 -0.35 25.50
CA ASP A 296 -20.09 -0.26 26.85
C ASP A 296 -21.44 -0.98 26.99
N GLU A 297 -22.27 -0.95 25.97
CA GLU A 297 -23.58 -1.63 25.94
C GLU A 297 -23.47 -3.14 25.70
N THR A 298 -22.35 -3.64 25.13
CA THR A 298 -22.21 -5.05 24.76
C THR A 298 -21.93 -5.91 26.00
N PRO A 299 -22.62 -7.07 26.17
CA PRO A 299 -22.32 -8.00 27.25
C PRO A 299 -20.88 -8.48 27.24
N LEU A 300 -20.25 -8.61 28.42
CA LEU A 300 -18.86 -9.05 28.55
C LEU A 300 -18.61 -10.42 27.88
N GLU A 301 -19.56 -11.35 27.99
CA GLU A 301 -19.41 -12.68 27.37
C GLU A 301 -19.38 -12.60 25.82
N THR A 302 -20.13 -11.68 25.21
CA THR A 302 -20.06 -11.42 23.77
C THR A 302 -18.68 -10.86 23.38
N LEU A 303 -18.14 -9.92 24.16
CA LEU A 303 -16.79 -9.38 23.96
C LEU A 303 -15.73 -10.49 24.09
N LYS A 304 -15.86 -11.38 25.07
CA LYS A 304 -14.94 -12.52 25.24
C LYS A 304 -15.04 -13.51 24.09
N ALA A 305 -16.25 -13.80 23.59
CA ALA A 305 -16.45 -14.62 22.39
C ALA A 305 -15.78 -13.98 21.15
N TRP A 306 -15.98 -12.69 20.96
CA TRP A 306 -15.37 -11.94 19.87
C TRP A 306 -13.84 -11.96 19.95
N GLN A 307 -13.25 -11.75 21.11
CA GLN A 307 -11.78 -11.79 21.27
C GLN A 307 -11.23 -13.21 21.10
N THR A 308 -11.94 -14.23 21.61
CA THR A 308 -11.60 -15.65 21.38
C THR A 308 -11.59 -15.96 19.89
N PHE A 309 -12.63 -15.53 19.16
CA PHE A 309 -12.69 -15.69 17.71
C PHE A 309 -11.50 -15.00 17.01
N ASN A 310 -11.19 -13.74 17.35
CA ASN A 310 -10.10 -13.00 16.72
C ASN A 310 -8.74 -13.69 16.94
N ILE A 311 -8.46 -14.18 18.15
CA ILE A 311 -7.24 -14.94 18.44
C ILE A 311 -7.15 -16.18 17.54
N VAL A 312 -8.23 -16.97 17.46
CA VAL A 312 -8.26 -18.18 16.62
C VAL A 312 -8.11 -17.82 15.14
N ALA A 313 -8.82 -16.80 14.67
CA ALA A 313 -8.77 -16.36 13.27
C ALA A 313 -7.37 -15.89 12.85
N GLU A 314 -6.70 -15.09 13.68
CA GLU A 314 -5.36 -14.59 13.41
C GLU A 314 -4.29 -15.68 13.46
N THR A 315 -4.45 -16.63 14.38
CA THR A 315 -3.45 -17.69 14.58
C THR A 315 -3.66 -18.91 13.69
N SER A 316 -4.86 -19.07 13.10
CA SER A 316 -5.21 -20.20 12.22
C SER A 316 -4.17 -20.55 11.15
N PRO A 317 -3.48 -19.58 10.48
CA PRO A 317 -2.44 -19.91 9.50
C PRO A 317 -1.21 -20.65 10.07
N TYR A 318 -1.01 -20.59 11.38
CA TYR A 318 0.18 -21.08 12.11
C TYR A 318 -0.10 -22.31 12.96
N LEU A 319 -1.31 -22.83 12.89
CA LEU A 319 -1.79 -24.01 13.63
C LEU A 319 -1.97 -25.21 12.70
N SER A 320 -2.49 -26.32 13.25
CA SER A 320 -2.75 -27.54 12.49
C SER A 320 -3.72 -27.35 11.34
N LYS A 321 -3.73 -28.31 10.44
CA LYS A 321 -4.50 -28.26 9.18
C LYS A 321 -5.98 -27.93 9.38
N ARG A 322 -6.62 -28.43 10.46
CA ARG A 322 -8.04 -28.15 10.75
C ARG A 322 -8.34 -26.65 10.91
N PHE A 323 -7.41 -25.87 11.47
CA PHE A 323 -7.54 -24.41 11.60
C PHE A 323 -7.32 -23.72 10.27
N VAL A 324 -6.28 -24.12 9.53
CA VAL A 324 -5.95 -23.59 8.20
C VAL A 324 -7.12 -23.82 7.24
N ASP A 325 -7.67 -25.03 7.19
CA ASP A 325 -8.79 -25.39 6.32
C ASP A 325 -10.07 -24.64 6.71
N SER A 326 -10.35 -24.49 8.00
CA SER A 326 -11.49 -23.72 8.49
C SER A 326 -11.44 -22.26 8.06
N ARG A 327 -10.25 -21.63 8.16
CA ARG A 327 -10.03 -20.26 7.69
C ARG A 327 -10.16 -20.18 6.17
N PHE A 328 -9.54 -21.11 5.42
CA PHE A 328 -9.59 -21.12 3.97
C PHE A 328 -11.02 -21.30 3.44
N ALA A 329 -11.85 -22.11 4.09
CA ALA A 329 -13.27 -22.28 3.74
C ALA A 329 -14.05 -20.95 3.75
N TYR A 330 -13.63 -19.97 4.55
CA TYR A 330 -14.15 -18.61 4.57
C TYR A 330 -13.46 -17.73 3.53
N THR A 331 -12.11 -17.64 3.54
CA THR A 331 -11.39 -16.68 2.71
C THR A 331 -11.53 -16.95 1.22
N LYS A 332 -11.75 -18.20 0.80
CA LYS A 332 -12.05 -18.53 -0.60
C LYS A 332 -13.36 -17.89 -1.12
N VAL A 333 -14.33 -17.66 -0.24
CA VAL A 333 -15.61 -17.01 -0.61
C VAL A 333 -15.40 -15.49 -0.81
N LEU A 334 -14.40 -14.91 -0.13
CA LEU A 334 -14.06 -13.50 -0.33
C LEU A 334 -13.30 -13.28 -1.64
N SER A 335 -12.36 -14.15 -1.96
CA SER A 335 -11.41 -13.96 -3.06
C SER A 335 -11.76 -14.73 -4.33
N GLY A 336 -12.69 -15.71 -4.26
CA GLY A 336 -12.96 -16.65 -5.34
C GLY A 336 -11.82 -17.65 -5.60
N GLN A 337 -10.76 -17.65 -4.80
CA GLN A 337 -9.61 -18.55 -4.92
C GLN A 337 -10.02 -20.00 -4.71
N ALA A 338 -9.67 -20.90 -5.65
CA ALA A 338 -10.15 -22.28 -5.62
C ALA A 338 -9.37 -23.16 -4.63
N THR A 339 -8.05 -22.98 -4.54
CA THR A 339 -7.15 -23.78 -3.69
C THR A 339 -6.31 -22.91 -2.78
N LEU A 340 -5.92 -23.46 -1.62
CA LEU A 340 -4.99 -22.78 -0.72
C LEU A 340 -3.59 -22.71 -1.35
N ARG A 341 -2.91 -21.57 -1.20
CA ARG A 341 -1.52 -21.42 -1.65
C ARG A 341 -0.62 -22.51 -1.06
N PRO A 342 0.33 -23.04 -1.84
CA PRO A 342 1.32 -24.02 -1.37
C PRO A 342 2.00 -23.55 -0.09
N ARG A 343 2.37 -24.51 0.79
CA ARG A 343 2.94 -24.18 2.10
C ARG A 343 4.21 -23.34 1.99
N TRP A 344 5.09 -23.65 1.03
CA TRP A 344 6.31 -22.87 0.82
C TRP A 344 6.01 -21.40 0.50
N LYS A 345 5.01 -21.07 -0.36
CA LYS A 345 4.60 -19.69 -0.65
C LYS A 345 4.13 -18.96 0.61
N ARG A 346 3.37 -19.65 1.45
CA ARG A 346 2.90 -19.10 2.74
C ARG A 346 4.05 -18.91 3.73
N GLY A 347 5.03 -19.82 3.74
CA GLY A 347 6.25 -19.69 4.54
C GLY A 347 7.13 -18.53 4.10
N VAL A 348 7.33 -18.35 2.80
CA VAL A 348 8.03 -17.18 2.25
C VAL A 348 7.33 -15.88 2.66
N GLN A 349 6.01 -15.81 2.52
CA GLN A 349 5.24 -14.64 2.94
C GLN A 349 5.36 -14.35 4.45
N LEU A 350 5.37 -15.38 5.30
CA LEU A 350 5.56 -15.21 6.74
C LEU A 350 6.93 -14.61 7.05
N VAL A 351 7.99 -15.14 6.44
CA VAL A 351 9.35 -14.65 6.66
C VAL A 351 9.51 -13.22 6.14
N ASP A 352 9.00 -12.95 4.94
CA ASP A 352 9.01 -11.63 4.32
C ASP A 352 8.26 -10.59 5.16
N GLY A 353 7.07 -10.93 5.65
CA GLY A 353 6.27 -10.04 6.50
C GLY A 353 6.85 -9.81 7.90
N SER A 354 7.64 -10.76 8.45
CA SER A 354 8.20 -10.66 9.80
C SER A 354 9.63 -10.11 9.85
N LEU A 355 10.41 -10.34 8.78
CA LEU A 355 11.85 -10.07 8.68
C LEU A 355 12.19 -9.30 7.40
N GLY A 356 11.26 -8.51 6.90
CA GLY A 356 11.30 -7.97 5.55
C GLY A 356 12.58 -7.22 5.19
N GLU A 357 13.14 -6.39 6.08
CA GLU A 357 14.38 -5.69 5.78
C GLU A 357 15.62 -6.61 5.88
N VAL A 358 15.61 -7.64 6.74
CA VAL A 358 16.71 -8.63 6.77
C VAL A 358 16.77 -9.40 5.46
N VAL A 359 15.62 -9.84 4.97
CA VAL A 359 15.50 -10.47 3.66
C VAL A 359 15.84 -9.49 2.55
N GLY A 360 15.38 -8.24 2.67
CA GLY A 360 15.62 -7.15 1.73
C GLY A 360 17.09 -6.85 1.48
N GLN A 361 17.93 -6.90 2.52
CA GLN A 361 19.39 -6.73 2.38
C GLN A 361 19.99 -7.76 1.42
N THR A 362 19.62 -9.03 1.61
CA THR A 362 20.12 -10.12 0.76
C THR A 362 19.51 -10.04 -0.65
N TYR A 363 18.24 -9.64 -0.74
CA TYR A 363 17.52 -9.48 -2.00
C TYR A 363 18.18 -8.42 -2.89
N VAL A 364 18.43 -7.22 -2.38
CA VAL A 364 19.01 -6.14 -3.20
C VAL A 364 20.45 -6.42 -3.58
N ALA A 365 21.23 -7.04 -2.68
CA ALA A 365 22.60 -7.45 -2.97
C ALA A 365 22.70 -8.42 -4.15
N LYS A 366 21.68 -9.26 -4.36
CA LYS A 366 21.66 -10.28 -5.42
C LYS A 366 20.90 -9.85 -6.67
N TYR A 367 19.82 -9.10 -6.55
CA TYR A 367 18.85 -8.89 -7.63
C TYR A 367 18.69 -7.43 -8.07
N PHE A 368 19.29 -6.46 -7.38
CA PHE A 368 19.16 -5.05 -7.74
C PHE A 368 20.53 -4.38 -7.98
N PRO A 369 21.00 -4.33 -9.24
CA PRO A 369 22.29 -3.75 -9.55
C PRO A 369 22.31 -2.22 -9.39
N PRO A 370 23.45 -1.62 -8.98
CA PRO A 370 23.59 -0.15 -8.83
C PRO A 370 23.27 0.63 -10.10
N SER A 371 23.48 0.05 -11.29
CA SER A 371 23.14 0.67 -12.57
C SER A 371 21.64 0.93 -12.73
N SER A 372 20.78 0.02 -12.26
CA SER A 372 19.33 0.21 -12.26
C SER A 372 18.92 1.37 -11.35
N LYS A 373 19.52 1.49 -10.16
CA LYS A 373 19.28 2.64 -9.27
C LYS A 373 19.64 3.96 -9.95
N ALA A 374 20.79 4.04 -10.62
CA ALA A 374 21.24 5.25 -11.30
C ALA A 374 20.30 5.67 -12.45
N GLN A 375 19.86 4.70 -13.28
CA GLN A 375 18.91 4.96 -14.37
C GLN A 375 17.56 5.44 -13.83
N MET A 376 17.08 4.85 -12.75
CA MET A 376 15.82 5.27 -12.11
C MET A 376 15.90 6.68 -11.56
N VAL A 377 17.01 7.05 -10.90
CA VAL A 377 17.21 8.43 -10.40
C VAL A 377 17.18 9.43 -11.55
N ALA A 378 17.83 9.12 -12.68
CA ALA A 378 17.80 9.98 -13.87
C ALA A 378 16.37 10.08 -14.46
N LEU A 379 15.64 8.98 -14.56
CA LEU A 379 14.26 8.97 -15.04
C LEU A 379 13.35 9.81 -14.14
N ILE A 380 13.44 9.67 -12.82
CA ILE A 380 12.65 10.46 -11.86
C ILE A 380 12.97 11.97 -12.00
N ALA A 381 14.23 12.35 -12.20
CA ALA A 381 14.60 13.74 -12.42
C ALA A 381 13.93 14.32 -13.68
N ASN A 382 13.86 13.55 -14.76
CA ASN A 382 13.14 13.94 -15.98
C ASN A 382 11.63 14.12 -15.73
N LEU A 383 11.01 13.18 -14.99
CA LEU A 383 9.59 13.28 -14.64
C LEU A 383 9.30 14.49 -13.73
N LYS A 384 10.16 14.79 -12.75
CA LYS A 384 10.04 15.99 -11.91
C LYS A 384 10.14 17.27 -12.75
N THR A 385 11.03 17.31 -13.74
CA THR A 385 11.16 18.44 -14.67
C THR A 385 9.90 18.60 -15.52
N ALA A 386 9.35 17.51 -16.06
CA ALA A 386 8.10 17.54 -16.82
C ALA A 386 6.91 18.00 -15.96
N MET A 387 6.81 17.51 -14.71
CA MET A 387 5.78 17.96 -13.78
C MET A 387 5.89 19.45 -13.46
N ALA A 388 7.11 19.97 -13.23
CA ALA A 388 7.33 21.40 -13.03
C ALA A 388 6.82 22.22 -14.22
N ALA A 389 7.13 21.81 -15.45
CA ALA A 389 6.68 22.49 -16.66
C ALA A 389 5.14 22.46 -16.80
N ARG A 390 4.47 21.37 -16.37
CA ARG A 390 3.00 21.30 -16.32
C ARG A 390 2.41 22.26 -15.31
N ILE A 391 2.95 22.32 -14.09
CA ILE A 391 2.54 23.29 -13.06
C ILE A 391 2.66 24.72 -13.60
N GLU A 392 3.78 25.07 -14.23
CA GLU A 392 3.99 26.40 -14.81
C GLU A 392 2.96 26.75 -15.89
N LYS A 393 2.58 25.77 -16.71
CA LYS A 393 1.64 25.95 -17.83
C LYS A 393 0.17 25.81 -17.42
N ALA A 394 -0.15 25.27 -16.24
CA ALA A 394 -1.53 25.03 -15.80
C ALA A 394 -2.37 26.32 -15.86
N PRO A 395 -3.41 26.40 -16.73
CA PRO A 395 -4.14 27.66 -16.96
C PRO A 395 -5.09 28.02 -15.82
N TRP A 396 -5.47 27.04 -15.01
CA TRP A 396 -6.39 27.20 -13.89
C TRP A 396 -5.70 27.61 -12.59
N MET A 397 -4.38 27.47 -12.50
CA MET A 397 -3.59 27.73 -11.29
C MET A 397 -3.03 29.15 -11.30
N SER A 398 -3.25 29.89 -10.21
CA SER A 398 -2.73 31.25 -10.02
C SER A 398 -1.19 31.25 -9.84
N PRO A 399 -0.51 32.36 -10.08
CA PRO A 399 0.94 32.47 -9.87
C PRO A 399 1.38 32.15 -8.45
N ALA A 400 0.57 32.49 -7.44
CA ALA A 400 0.87 32.19 -6.04
C ALA A 400 0.84 30.68 -5.76
N THR A 401 -0.20 29.99 -6.21
CA THR A 401 -0.32 28.54 -6.05
C THR A 401 0.76 27.80 -6.85
N LYS A 402 1.11 28.27 -8.07
CA LYS A 402 2.22 27.70 -8.85
C LYS A 402 3.55 27.77 -8.10
N ALA A 403 3.85 28.90 -7.47
CA ALA A 403 5.09 29.09 -6.72
C ALA A 403 5.18 28.08 -5.55
N GLU A 404 4.13 27.92 -4.76
CA GLU A 404 4.07 26.95 -3.66
C GLU A 404 4.17 25.51 -4.18
N ALA A 405 3.48 25.18 -5.28
CA ALA A 405 3.52 23.87 -5.90
C ALA A 405 4.94 23.49 -6.38
N LEU A 406 5.65 24.43 -7.01
CA LEU A 406 7.04 24.24 -7.44
C LEU A 406 7.99 24.06 -6.25
N ILE A 407 7.78 24.79 -5.15
CA ILE A 407 8.54 24.59 -3.90
C ILE A 407 8.29 23.20 -3.35
N LYS A 408 7.02 22.74 -3.31
CA LYS A 408 6.68 21.40 -2.84
C LYS A 408 7.34 20.32 -3.70
N LEU A 409 7.25 20.42 -5.02
CA LEU A 409 7.88 19.49 -5.96
C LEU A 409 9.40 19.47 -5.79
N SER A 410 10.04 20.65 -5.61
CA SER A 410 11.49 20.72 -5.44
C SER A 410 11.97 20.02 -4.17
N LYS A 411 11.21 20.17 -3.07
CA LYS A 411 11.52 19.56 -1.76
C LYS A 411 11.10 18.08 -1.65
N MET A 412 10.33 17.56 -2.58
CA MET A 412 9.89 16.18 -2.58
C MET A 412 11.09 15.24 -2.60
N GLN A 413 11.28 14.49 -1.49
CA GLN A 413 12.35 13.51 -1.33
C GLN A 413 12.11 12.30 -2.24
N VAL A 414 13.17 11.77 -2.83
CA VAL A 414 13.14 10.62 -3.73
C VAL A 414 13.95 9.48 -3.14
N MET A 415 13.33 8.33 -2.97
CA MET A 415 13.94 7.13 -2.40
C MET A 415 13.81 5.97 -3.39
N VAL A 416 14.94 5.34 -3.76
CA VAL A 416 14.99 4.31 -4.82
C VAL A 416 15.72 3.07 -4.36
N GLY A 417 15.09 1.93 -4.56
CA GLY A 417 15.66 0.59 -4.39
C GLY A 417 15.57 0.08 -2.96
N TYR A 418 16.24 0.73 -2.03
CA TYR A 418 16.36 0.28 -0.64
C TYR A 418 16.76 1.42 0.30
N PRO A 419 16.50 1.31 1.63
CA PRO A 419 16.84 2.33 2.61
C PRO A 419 18.35 2.44 2.83
N ASP A 420 18.85 3.66 3.09
CA ASP A 420 20.26 3.88 3.42
C ASP A 420 20.63 3.32 4.80
N LYS A 421 19.65 3.26 5.72
CA LYS A 421 19.80 2.70 7.06
C LYS A 421 18.81 1.56 7.24
N TRP A 422 19.36 0.37 7.48
CA TRP A 422 18.57 -0.83 7.76
C TRP A 422 18.11 -0.88 9.21
N ARG A 423 16.92 -1.45 9.41
CA ARG A 423 16.37 -1.72 10.74
C ARG A 423 17.19 -2.78 11.48
N ASP A 424 17.43 -2.57 12.77
CA ASP A 424 18.13 -3.52 13.64
C ASP A 424 17.13 -4.59 14.17
N TYR A 425 17.39 -5.84 13.83
CA TYR A 425 16.63 -7.02 14.30
C TYR A 425 17.37 -7.82 15.37
N SER A 426 18.48 -7.34 15.90
CA SER A 426 19.32 -8.08 16.87
C SER A 426 18.56 -8.46 18.14
N GLY A 427 17.52 -7.67 18.53
CA GLY A 427 16.62 -7.93 19.65
C GLY A 427 15.62 -9.06 19.42
N LEU A 428 15.37 -9.48 18.18
CA LEU A 428 14.39 -10.51 17.85
C LEU A 428 15.04 -11.91 17.91
N LYS A 429 14.59 -12.73 18.86
CA LYS A 429 15.03 -14.11 19.04
C LYS A 429 13.94 -15.07 18.56
N LEU A 430 14.30 -15.97 17.65
CA LEU A 430 13.40 -16.95 17.05
C LEU A 430 13.95 -18.37 17.24
N ASP A 431 13.05 -19.35 17.41
CA ASP A 431 13.37 -20.76 17.60
C ASP A 431 12.83 -21.59 16.41
N ALA A 432 13.69 -22.34 15.76
CA ALA A 432 13.32 -23.23 14.65
C ALA A 432 12.26 -24.30 15.01
N ASN A 433 11.91 -24.40 16.29
CA ASN A 433 10.98 -25.39 16.83
C ASN A 433 9.66 -24.81 17.37
N ASP A 434 9.49 -23.50 17.38
CA ASP A 434 8.32 -22.84 17.96
C ASP A 434 7.70 -21.83 17.00
N LEU A 435 6.86 -22.28 16.09
CA LEU A 435 6.19 -21.40 15.11
C LEU A 435 5.32 -20.34 15.78
N TYR A 436 4.47 -20.75 16.72
CA TYR A 436 3.53 -19.84 17.38
C TYR A 436 4.27 -18.76 18.19
N GLY A 437 5.28 -19.19 18.97
CA GLY A 437 6.13 -18.27 19.72
C GLY A 437 6.91 -17.32 18.82
N ASN A 438 7.39 -17.78 17.67
CA ASN A 438 8.08 -16.96 16.67
C ASN A 438 7.18 -15.86 16.10
N VAL A 439 5.94 -16.19 15.72
CA VAL A 439 4.98 -15.21 15.21
C VAL A 439 4.61 -14.21 16.31
N ALA A 440 4.37 -14.67 17.53
CA ALA A 440 4.11 -13.79 18.67
C ALA A 440 5.30 -12.87 18.99
N ALA A 441 6.54 -13.37 18.90
CA ALA A 441 7.76 -12.57 19.10
C ALA A 441 7.92 -11.51 17.99
N SER A 442 7.67 -11.89 16.74
CA SER A 442 7.73 -10.96 15.60
C SER A 442 6.70 -9.82 15.75
N ARG A 443 5.47 -10.13 16.16
CA ARG A 443 4.42 -9.12 16.40
C ARG A 443 4.80 -8.16 17.53
N ARG A 444 5.32 -8.68 18.65
CA ARG A 444 5.81 -7.83 19.76
C ARG A 444 6.96 -6.93 19.32
N PHE A 445 7.87 -7.46 18.52
CA PHE A 445 8.99 -6.70 17.98
C PHE A 445 8.52 -5.58 17.06
N GLU A 446 7.57 -5.88 16.17
CA GLU A 446 6.98 -4.89 15.25
C GLU A 446 6.26 -3.77 16.01
N TRP A 447 5.43 -4.15 16.98
CA TRP A 447 4.72 -3.16 17.79
C TRP A 447 5.68 -2.28 18.63
N ALA A 448 6.71 -2.88 19.23
CA ALA A 448 7.74 -2.13 19.96
C ALA A 448 8.51 -1.16 19.06
N TYR A 449 8.76 -1.55 17.80
CA TYR A 449 9.38 -0.68 16.81
C TYR A 449 8.47 0.52 16.47
N THR A 450 7.19 0.26 16.21
CA THR A 450 6.18 1.31 15.96
C THR A 450 6.07 2.26 17.17
N LEU A 451 5.98 1.72 18.38
CA LEU A 451 5.94 2.52 19.62
C LEU A 451 7.18 3.40 19.82
N SER A 452 8.33 2.97 19.33
CA SER A 452 9.57 3.74 19.46
C SER A 452 9.54 5.10 18.78
N ASP A 453 8.59 5.31 17.86
CA ASP A 453 8.41 6.58 17.15
C ASP A 453 7.49 7.56 17.90
N LEU A 454 6.65 7.08 18.81
CA LEU A 454 5.66 7.94 19.49
C LEU A 454 6.32 9.11 20.23
N GLY A 455 5.90 10.33 19.88
CA GLY A 455 6.43 11.56 20.44
C GLY A 455 7.87 11.88 20.05
N LYS A 456 8.45 11.13 19.10
CA LYS A 456 9.79 11.38 18.58
C LYS A 456 9.75 12.19 17.28
N PRO A 457 10.87 12.85 16.92
CA PRO A 457 11.03 13.41 15.60
C PRO A 457 10.79 12.36 14.51
N VAL A 458 10.21 12.80 13.41
CA VAL A 458 9.98 11.94 12.25
C VAL A 458 11.31 11.58 11.60
N ASP A 459 11.54 10.29 11.39
CA ASP A 459 12.70 9.81 10.61
C ASP A 459 12.31 9.69 9.13
N HIS A 460 12.59 10.74 8.35
CA HIS A 460 12.29 10.78 6.92
C HIS A 460 13.06 9.74 6.10
N GLY A 461 14.07 9.08 6.68
CA GLY A 461 14.80 7.96 6.05
C GLY A 461 14.09 6.62 6.14
N LYS A 462 13.06 6.48 6.97
CA LYS A 462 12.30 5.23 7.11
C LYS A 462 11.47 4.92 5.86
N TRP A 463 11.38 3.63 5.55
CA TRP A 463 10.56 3.12 4.46
C TRP A 463 9.29 2.47 5.01
N GLY A 464 8.15 2.72 4.34
CA GLY A 464 6.87 2.06 4.63
C GLY A 464 6.71 0.70 3.94
N MET A 465 7.59 0.39 2.98
CA MET A 465 7.62 -0.87 2.24
C MET A 465 9.03 -1.46 2.26
N THR A 466 9.13 -2.80 2.18
CA THR A 466 10.41 -3.48 2.06
C THR A 466 10.98 -3.37 0.65
N PRO A 467 12.30 -3.51 0.44
CA PRO A 467 12.91 -3.40 -0.89
C PRO A 467 12.37 -4.38 -1.93
N GLN A 468 11.93 -5.57 -1.52
CA GLN A 468 11.38 -6.60 -2.39
C GLN A 468 9.88 -6.43 -2.71
N THR A 469 9.24 -5.41 -2.15
CA THR A 469 7.82 -5.10 -2.44
C THR A 469 7.65 -4.66 -3.89
N VAL A 470 6.69 -5.27 -4.59
CA VAL A 470 6.33 -4.90 -5.96
C VAL A 470 5.25 -3.81 -5.89
N ASN A 471 5.67 -2.62 -5.54
CA ASN A 471 4.83 -1.42 -5.46
C ASN A 471 5.71 -0.17 -5.35
N ALA A 472 5.05 1.02 -5.35
CA ALA A 472 5.62 2.33 -5.04
C ALA A 472 4.66 3.09 -4.12
N TYR A 473 5.08 4.21 -3.53
CA TYR A 473 4.17 5.04 -2.75
C TYR A 473 4.63 6.49 -2.60
N ASN A 474 3.66 7.38 -2.43
CA ASN A 474 3.86 8.74 -1.95
C ASN A 474 3.68 8.78 -0.43
N GLY A 475 4.64 9.35 0.29
CA GLY A 475 4.63 9.42 1.75
C GLY A 475 3.79 10.55 2.36
N GLY A 476 2.90 11.18 1.59
CA GLY A 476 1.93 12.19 2.07
C GLY A 476 2.54 13.26 2.98
N LEU A 477 2.37 13.10 4.30
CA LEU A 477 2.85 14.02 5.33
C LEU A 477 4.38 14.16 5.42
N GLU A 478 5.14 13.31 4.73
CA GLU A 478 6.61 13.40 4.69
C GLU A 478 7.13 14.02 3.38
N ASN A 479 6.25 14.36 2.44
CA ASN A 479 6.58 14.87 1.11
C ASN A 479 7.69 14.07 0.42
N LYS A 480 7.54 12.75 0.35
CA LYS A 480 8.49 11.81 -0.27
C LYS A 480 7.80 10.85 -1.23
N ILE A 481 8.57 10.33 -2.20
CA ILE A 481 8.16 9.24 -3.10
C ILE A 481 9.17 8.10 -3.00
N VAL A 482 8.68 6.88 -2.97
CA VAL A 482 9.51 5.69 -2.69
C VAL A 482 9.25 4.59 -3.72
N PHE A 483 10.33 4.07 -4.32
CA PHE A 483 10.31 3.03 -5.35
C PHE A 483 11.17 1.84 -4.89
N PRO A 484 10.59 0.82 -4.24
CA PRO A 484 11.30 -0.40 -3.87
C PRO A 484 11.93 -1.12 -5.08
N ALA A 485 13.03 -1.84 -4.84
CA ALA A 485 13.72 -2.61 -5.89
C ALA A 485 12.79 -3.65 -6.56
N GLY A 486 11.80 -4.17 -5.83
CA GLY A 486 10.87 -5.20 -6.31
C GLY A 486 10.04 -4.80 -7.52
N ILE A 487 9.65 -3.51 -7.65
CA ILE A 487 8.91 -3.03 -8.84
C ILE A 487 9.85 -2.69 -10.01
N LEU A 488 11.16 -2.49 -9.75
CA LEU A 488 12.13 -2.03 -10.73
C LEU A 488 12.67 -3.17 -11.60
N GLN A 489 11.74 -3.93 -12.18
CA GLN A 489 12.00 -5.04 -13.10
C GLN A 489 10.93 -5.12 -14.19
N ALA A 490 11.25 -5.76 -15.31
CA ALA A 490 10.33 -5.88 -16.45
C ALA A 490 8.98 -6.53 -16.05
N PRO A 491 7.86 -6.03 -16.59
CA PRO A 491 7.73 -5.03 -17.63
C PRO A 491 7.65 -3.58 -17.13
N TYR A 492 7.66 -3.34 -15.81
CA TYR A 492 7.62 -1.95 -15.31
C TYR A 492 8.91 -1.20 -15.68
N PHE A 493 10.08 -1.79 -15.43
CA PHE A 493 11.36 -1.22 -15.78
C PHE A 493 12.27 -2.29 -16.41
N ASP A 494 12.68 -2.05 -17.65
CA ASP A 494 13.62 -2.91 -18.36
C ASP A 494 14.74 -2.07 -18.98
N PRO A 495 16.01 -2.15 -18.48
CA PRO A 495 17.12 -1.39 -19.01
C PRO A 495 17.41 -1.62 -20.50
N ALA A 496 16.95 -2.75 -21.06
CA ALA A 496 17.13 -3.11 -22.46
C ALA A 496 15.95 -2.73 -23.35
N ALA A 497 14.83 -2.24 -22.77
CA ALA A 497 13.66 -1.84 -23.54
C ALA A 497 13.86 -0.47 -24.20
N ASP A 498 13.06 -0.23 -25.25
CA ASP A 498 12.94 1.10 -25.86
C ASP A 498 12.57 2.15 -24.80
N PRO A 499 13.16 3.35 -24.81
CA PRO A 499 12.84 4.38 -23.82
C PRO A 499 11.35 4.69 -23.70
N ALA A 500 10.58 4.70 -24.80
CA ALA A 500 9.14 4.92 -24.77
C ALA A 500 8.41 3.91 -23.87
N VAL A 501 8.92 2.66 -23.79
CA VAL A 501 8.37 1.61 -22.93
C VAL A 501 8.58 1.93 -21.46
N ASN A 502 9.82 2.29 -21.07
CA ASN A 502 10.10 2.65 -19.68
C ASN A 502 9.36 3.91 -19.24
N TYR A 503 9.21 4.90 -20.13
CA TYR A 503 8.36 6.06 -19.84
C TYR A 503 6.88 5.69 -19.72
N GLY A 504 6.35 4.82 -20.59
CA GLY A 504 4.95 4.39 -20.55
C GLY A 504 4.61 3.52 -19.34
N ALA A 505 5.55 2.70 -18.88
CA ALA A 505 5.37 1.81 -17.73
C ALA A 505 5.81 2.49 -16.42
N ILE A 506 7.08 2.30 -16.01
CA ILE A 506 7.55 2.85 -14.72
C ILE A 506 7.52 4.38 -14.69
N GLY A 507 7.69 5.06 -15.82
CA GLY A 507 7.59 6.51 -15.90
C GLY A 507 6.18 7.00 -15.53
N ALA A 508 5.13 6.33 -16.01
CA ALA A 508 3.75 6.64 -15.60
C ALA A 508 3.53 6.38 -14.10
N VAL A 509 4.11 5.31 -13.52
CA VAL A 509 4.07 5.06 -12.07
C VAL A 509 4.81 6.17 -11.30
N ILE A 510 5.98 6.61 -11.75
CA ILE A 510 6.71 7.70 -11.11
C ILE A 510 5.89 9.00 -11.16
N GLY A 511 5.30 9.33 -12.30
CA GLY A 511 4.44 10.50 -12.45
C GLY A 511 3.19 10.41 -11.58
N HIS A 512 2.62 9.22 -11.42
CA HIS A 512 1.52 8.91 -10.49
C HIS A 512 1.92 9.25 -9.05
N GLU A 513 3.05 8.73 -8.55
CA GLU A 513 3.51 9.02 -7.19
C GLU A 513 3.85 10.49 -6.97
N ILE A 514 4.44 11.16 -7.96
CA ILE A 514 4.67 12.61 -7.89
C ILE A 514 3.33 13.35 -7.75
N SER A 515 2.33 12.95 -8.51
CA SER A 515 1.05 13.64 -8.58
C SER A 515 0.16 13.45 -7.34
N HIS A 516 0.37 12.39 -6.56
CA HIS A 516 -0.25 12.25 -5.24
C HIS A 516 0.11 13.41 -4.28
N GLY A 517 1.23 14.08 -4.48
CA GLY A 517 1.51 15.33 -3.77
C GLY A 517 0.54 16.48 -4.10
N PHE A 518 -0.25 16.35 -5.16
CA PHE A 518 -1.09 17.41 -5.74
C PHE A 518 -2.51 16.92 -6.11
N ASP A 519 -2.91 15.72 -5.72
CA ASP A 519 -4.25 15.19 -5.91
C ASP A 519 -5.27 15.86 -4.98
N ASP A 520 -6.50 15.33 -4.89
CA ASP A 520 -7.59 15.88 -4.09
C ASP A 520 -7.27 15.96 -2.58
N GLN A 521 -6.35 15.13 -2.06
CA GLN A 521 -5.89 15.15 -0.68
C GLN A 521 -4.48 15.73 -0.53
N GLY A 522 -3.54 15.34 -1.41
CA GLY A 522 -2.16 15.80 -1.35
C GLY A 522 -2.03 17.31 -1.50
N ARG A 523 -2.91 17.97 -2.28
CA ARG A 523 -2.97 19.43 -2.39
C ARG A 523 -3.21 20.16 -1.07
N LYS A 524 -3.73 19.46 -0.04
CA LYS A 524 -3.95 20.01 1.30
C LYS A 524 -2.69 19.96 2.19
N ILE A 525 -1.64 19.29 1.74
CA ILE A 525 -0.38 19.15 2.44
C ILE A 525 0.67 20.03 1.75
N ASP A 526 1.35 20.88 2.51
CA ASP A 526 2.37 21.78 1.97
C ASP A 526 3.74 21.10 1.75
N ALA A 527 4.71 21.88 1.30
CA ALA A 527 6.08 21.43 1.03
C ALA A 527 6.85 20.90 2.25
N THR A 528 6.34 21.12 3.46
CA THR A 528 6.91 20.63 4.71
C THR A 528 6.15 19.44 5.29
N GLY A 529 5.12 18.94 4.59
CA GLY A 529 4.25 17.88 5.09
C GLY A 529 3.10 18.37 5.97
N LYS A 530 2.94 19.68 6.13
CA LYS A 530 1.93 20.25 7.02
C LYS A 530 0.56 20.39 6.34
N LEU A 531 -0.47 19.90 6.99
CA LEU A 531 -1.88 20.13 6.60
C LEU A 531 -2.22 21.62 6.75
N ARG A 532 -2.36 22.33 5.64
CA ARG A 532 -2.78 23.73 5.56
C ARG A 532 -3.37 24.06 4.18
N ASP A 533 -4.25 25.04 4.14
CA ASP A 533 -4.72 25.62 2.89
C ASP A 533 -3.63 26.55 2.32
N TRP A 534 -2.90 26.07 1.31
CA TRP A 534 -1.89 26.84 0.60
C TRP A 534 -2.30 27.21 -0.84
N TRP A 535 -3.39 26.61 -1.32
CA TRP A 535 -4.02 27.00 -2.57
C TRP A 535 -4.97 28.17 -2.33
N THR A 536 -5.17 29.02 -3.34
CA THR A 536 -6.25 29.99 -3.28
C THR A 536 -7.60 29.25 -3.36
N ALA A 537 -8.63 29.79 -2.72
CA ALA A 537 -9.97 29.20 -2.76
C ALA A 537 -10.50 29.05 -4.21
N GLU A 538 -10.14 29.99 -5.11
CA GLU A 538 -10.53 29.93 -6.51
C GLU A 538 -9.79 28.83 -7.28
N ASP A 539 -8.50 28.62 -7.01
CA ASP A 539 -7.73 27.54 -7.62
C ASP A 539 -8.25 26.17 -7.14
N ALA A 540 -8.53 26.03 -5.85
CA ALA A 540 -9.14 24.84 -5.30
C ALA A 540 -10.48 24.51 -5.98
N LYS A 541 -11.35 25.51 -6.14
CA LYS A 541 -12.64 25.36 -6.83
C LYS A 541 -12.49 24.94 -8.30
N ARG A 542 -11.51 25.51 -9.02
CA ARG A 542 -11.24 25.13 -10.42
C ARG A 542 -10.72 23.71 -10.53
N PHE A 543 -9.83 23.32 -9.63
CA PHE A 543 -9.35 21.95 -9.55
C PHE A 543 -10.49 20.96 -9.26
N ASP A 544 -11.30 21.24 -8.23
CA ASP A 544 -12.42 20.39 -7.84
C ASP A 544 -13.42 20.21 -9.00
N ALA A 545 -13.67 21.26 -9.78
CA ALA A 545 -14.52 21.16 -10.96
C ALA A 545 -13.97 20.19 -12.03
N GLN A 546 -12.64 20.15 -12.22
CA GLN A 546 -12.01 19.20 -13.15
C GLN A 546 -11.94 17.78 -12.58
N ALA A 547 -11.69 17.65 -11.28
CA ALA A 547 -11.75 16.37 -10.57
C ALA A 547 -13.16 15.76 -10.64
N ASP A 548 -14.21 16.57 -10.47
CA ASP A 548 -15.61 16.14 -10.62
C ASP A 548 -15.93 15.62 -12.03
N VAL A 549 -15.35 16.23 -13.09
CA VAL A 549 -15.47 15.70 -14.46
C VAL A 549 -14.90 14.29 -14.53
N LEU A 550 -13.71 14.08 -13.98
CA LEU A 550 -13.06 12.78 -13.96
C LEU A 550 -13.85 11.77 -13.12
N GLY A 551 -14.30 12.16 -11.92
CA GLY A 551 -15.09 11.30 -11.03
C GLY A 551 -16.36 10.77 -11.70
N LYS A 552 -17.11 11.64 -12.37
CA LYS A 552 -18.31 11.26 -13.14
C LYS A 552 -18.03 10.31 -14.29
N GLN A 553 -16.84 10.42 -14.92
CA GLN A 553 -16.44 9.43 -15.94
C GLN A 553 -16.28 8.04 -15.32
N TYR A 554 -15.67 7.96 -14.10
CA TYR A 554 -15.48 6.70 -13.42
C TYR A 554 -16.77 6.15 -12.81
N ASP A 555 -17.66 6.99 -12.28
CA ASP A 555 -19.00 6.58 -11.83
C ASP A 555 -19.84 5.92 -12.94
N ALA A 556 -19.57 6.26 -14.19
CA ALA A 556 -20.25 5.67 -15.34
C ALA A 556 -19.72 4.28 -15.75
N TYR A 557 -18.55 3.85 -15.23
CA TYR A 557 -17.98 2.54 -15.54
C TYR A 557 -18.61 1.44 -14.70
N GLU A 558 -18.92 0.31 -15.35
CA GLU A 558 -19.58 -0.87 -14.78
C GLU A 558 -18.69 -2.11 -14.95
N PRO A 559 -17.69 -2.34 -14.09
CA PRO A 559 -16.79 -3.49 -14.16
C PRO A 559 -17.48 -4.85 -14.02
N VAL A 560 -18.56 -4.87 -13.24
CA VAL A 560 -19.40 -6.04 -12.97
C VAL A 560 -20.85 -5.62 -13.20
N PRO A 561 -21.68 -6.43 -13.89
CA PRO A 561 -23.09 -6.11 -14.13
C PRO A 561 -23.82 -5.64 -12.86
N GLY A 562 -24.39 -4.44 -12.89
CA GLY A 562 -25.09 -3.80 -11.78
C GLY A 562 -24.18 -3.17 -10.70
N ALA A 563 -22.86 -3.14 -10.89
CA ALA A 563 -21.94 -2.55 -9.93
C ALA A 563 -21.00 -1.53 -10.60
N HIS A 564 -21.18 -0.26 -10.24
CA HIS A 564 -20.39 0.86 -10.74
C HIS A 564 -19.16 1.16 -9.88
N ILE A 565 -18.12 1.75 -10.48
CA ILE A 565 -16.99 2.29 -9.74
C ILE A 565 -17.47 3.47 -8.89
N ASN A 566 -16.96 3.57 -7.67
CA ASN A 566 -17.18 4.75 -6.83
C ASN A 566 -16.09 5.80 -7.15
N GLY A 567 -16.41 6.75 -8.05
CA GLY A 567 -15.47 7.78 -8.49
C GLY A 567 -14.98 8.69 -7.36
N LYS A 568 -15.73 8.84 -6.26
CA LYS A 568 -15.29 9.56 -5.07
C LYS A 568 -14.23 8.77 -4.29
N LEU A 569 -14.41 7.47 -4.15
CA LEU A 569 -13.42 6.60 -3.50
C LEU A 569 -12.12 6.57 -4.30
N THR A 570 -12.22 6.45 -5.62
CA THR A 570 -11.07 6.30 -6.51
C THR A 570 -10.47 7.62 -7.01
N MET A 571 -10.96 8.77 -6.54
CA MET A 571 -10.61 10.10 -7.10
C MET A 571 -9.11 10.37 -7.13
N GLY A 572 -8.41 10.22 -6.02
CA GLY A 572 -6.97 10.49 -5.95
C GLY A 572 -6.17 9.61 -6.91
N GLU A 573 -6.50 8.32 -6.95
CA GLU A 573 -5.86 7.35 -7.85
C GLU A 573 -6.13 7.66 -9.32
N ASN A 574 -7.37 8.06 -9.66
CA ASN A 574 -7.74 8.42 -11.02
C ASN A 574 -7.02 9.71 -11.48
N ILE A 575 -6.88 10.69 -10.59
CA ILE A 575 -6.09 11.91 -10.85
C ILE A 575 -4.63 11.54 -11.05
N ALA A 576 -4.09 10.67 -10.19
CA ALA A 576 -2.70 10.26 -10.23
C ALA A 576 -2.36 9.46 -11.50
N ASP A 577 -3.24 8.57 -11.95
CA ASP A 577 -3.07 7.84 -13.22
C ASP A 577 -3.07 8.77 -14.43
N LEU A 578 -4.01 9.72 -14.48
CA LEU A 578 -4.09 10.69 -15.58
C LEU A 578 -2.85 11.58 -15.61
N ALA A 579 -2.47 12.15 -14.48
CA ALA A 579 -1.29 12.99 -14.37
C ALA A 579 -0.01 12.20 -14.68
N GLY A 580 0.10 10.98 -14.15
CA GLY A 580 1.24 10.11 -14.36
C GLY A 580 1.50 9.81 -15.84
N LEU A 581 0.46 9.44 -16.58
CA LEU A 581 0.54 9.20 -18.02
C LEU A 581 0.94 10.48 -18.78
N GLN A 582 0.35 11.61 -18.44
CA GLN A 582 0.65 12.90 -19.11
C GLN A 582 2.08 13.38 -18.83
N VAL A 583 2.54 13.30 -17.57
CA VAL A 583 3.90 13.66 -17.17
C VAL A 583 4.93 12.73 -17.82
N ALA A 584 4.62 11.42 -17.91
CA ALA A 584 5.47 10.46 -18.59
C ALA A 584 5.62 10.77 -20.09
N LEU A 585 4.54 11.13 -20.75
CA LEU A 585 4.56 11.51 -22.17
C LEU A 585 5.39 12.77 -22.40
N ASP A 586 5.20 13.81 -21.59
CA ASP A 586 6.00 15.04 -21.68
C ASP A 586 7.49 14.79 -21.42
N ALA A 587 7.81 13.97 -20.41
CA ALA A 587 9.18 13.62 -20.09
C ALA A 587 9.82 12.79 -21.22
N TYR A 588 9.06 11.89 -21.84
CA TYR A 588 9.52 11.15 -23.01
C TYR A 588 9.83 12.08 -24.17
N HIS A 589 8.92 12.98 -24.53
CA HIS A 589 9.14 13.96 -25.60
C HIS A 589 10.34 14.85 -25.30
N ALA A 590 10.51 15.32 -24.07
CA ALA A 590 11.67 16.09 -23.65
C ALA A 590 12.99 15.29 -23.80
N SER A 591 12.97 14.00 -23.52
CA SER A 591 14.14 13.12 -23.62
C SER A 591 14.65 12.91 -25.04
N LEU A 592 13.80 13.19 -26.03
CA LEU A 592 14.17 13.11 -27.46
C LEU A 592 15.05 14.29 -27.93
N ASP A 593 15.21 15.32 -27.09
CA ASP A 593 16.05 16.50 -27.40
C ASP A 593 15.71 17.15 -28.74
N GLY A 594 14.41 17.28 -29.03
CA GLY A 594 13.88 17.84 -30.28
C GLY A 594 14.01 16.97 -31.52
N LYS A 595 14.54 15.74 -31.38
CA LYS A 595 14.62 14.77 -32.46
C LYS A 595 13.32 13.99 -32.61
N PRO A 596 12.92 13.58 -33.83
CA PRO A 596 11.78 12.68 -33.99
C PRO A 596 12.07 11.33 -33.35
N ALA A 597 11.07 10.76 -32.67
CA ALA A 597 11.16 9.41 -32.15
C ALA A 597 11.31 8.39 -33.31
N PRO A 598 12.15 7.36 -33.16
CA PRO A 598 12.24 6.33 -34.18
C PRO A 598 10.91 5.56 -34.32
N VAL A 599 10.57 5.15 -35.55
CA VAL A 599 9.48 4.20 -35.79
C VAL A 599 10.06 2.78 -35.64
N ILE A 600 9.53 2.00 -34.69
CA ILE A 600 9.99 0.64 -34.41
C ILE A 600 8.78 -0.31 -34.55
N GLY A 601 8.94 -1.36 -35.31
CA GLY A 601 7.84 -2.32 -35.57
C GLY A 601 6.60 -1.68 -36.22
N GLY A 602 6.77 -0.59 -36.96
CA GLY A 602 5.68 0.18 -37.56
C GLY A 602 4.94 1.12 -36.58
N LEU A 603 5.40 1.25 -35.34
CA LEU A 603 4.79 2.06 -34.28
C LEU A 603 5.59 3.33 -33.99
N THR A 604 4.91 4.45 -33.83
CA THR A 604 5.51 5.72 -33.39
C THR A 604 5.96 5.59 -31.92
N GLY A 605 6.76 6.55 -31.44
CA GLY A 605 7.15 6.61 -30.01
C GLY A 605 5.94 6.66 -29.08
N ASP A 606 4.98 7.53 -29.40
CA ASP A 606 3.75 7.69 -28.59
C ASP A 606 2.91 6.42 -28.58
N GLN A 607 2.75 5.74 -29.72
CA GLN A 607 2.06 4.46 -29.78
C GLN A 607 2.72 3.41 -28.89
N ARG A 608 4.06 3.34 -28.87
CA ARG A 608 4.81 2.42 -28.03
C ARG A 608 4.66 2.76 -26.54
N LEU A 609 4.69 4.05 -26.19
CA LEU A 609 4.46 4.53 -24.83
C LEU A 609 3.06 4.14 -24.33
N PHE A 610 2.02 4.44 -25.08
CA PHE A 610 0.64 4.10 -24.69
C PHE A 610 0.40 2.58 -24.61
N LEU A 611 1.02 1.78 -25.49
CA LEU A 611 0.94 0.32 -25.42
C LEU A 611 1.65 -0.21 -24.16
N ALA A 612 2.83 0.32 -23.83
CA ALA A 612 3.54 -0.06 -22.61
C ALA A 612 2.74 0.32 -21.36
N PHE A 613 2.13 1.52 -21.34
CA PHE A 613 1.22 1.93 -20.28
C PHE A 613 0.06 0.94 -20.13
N ALA A 614 -0.63 0.60 -21.22
CA ALA A 614 -1.75 -0.33 -21.16
C ALA A 614 -1.32 -1.74 -20.71
N GLN A 615 -0.16 -2.23 -21.17
CA GLN A 615 0.35 -3.55 -20.80
C GLN A 615 0.86 -3.62 -19.35
N SER A 616 1.30 -2.51 -18.76
CA SER A 616 1.65 -2.47 -17.32
C SER A 616 0.44 -2.66 -16.40
N TRP A 617 -0.78 -2.56 -16.94
CA TRP A 617 -2.06 -2.81 -16.25
C TRP A 617 -2.72 -4.13 -16.62
N GLN A 618 -2.03 -5.05 -17.30
CA GLN A 618 -2.59 -6.37 -17.58
C GLN A 618 -3.04 -7.05 -16.29
N ASP A 619 -4.34 -7.27 -16.17
CA ASP A 619 -4.95 -7.97 -15.04
C ASP A 619 -6.22 -8.71 -15.46
N LYS A 620 -6.45 -9.84 -14.81
CA LYS A 620 -7.64 -10.65 -14.90
C LYS A 620 -7.99 -11.14 -13.51
N SER A 621 -9.05 -10.61 -12.94
CA SER A 621 -9.47 -10.89 -11.56
C SER A 621 -10.68 -11.81 -11.50
N ARG A 622 -10.77 -12.66 -10.46
CA ARG A 622 -11.98 -13.42 -10.17
C ARG A 622 -13.11 -12.47 -9.75
N PRO A 623 -14.38 -12.76 -10.08
CA PRO A 623 -15.49 -11.85 -9.80
C PRO A 623 -15.61 -11.43 -8.32
N ASP A 624 -15.40 -12.36 -7.39
CA ASP A 624 -15.48 -12.05 -5.95
C ASP A 624 -14.34 -11.13 -5.49
N SER A 625 -13.11 -11.35 -5.99
CA SER A 625 -11.98 -10.46 -5.75
C SER A 625 -12.23 -9.05 -6.30
N LEU A 626 -12.80 -8.95 -7.52
CA LEU A 626 -13.14 -7.68 -8.13
C LEU A 626 -14.21 -6.93 -7.32
N LYS A 627 -15.25 -7.64 -6.84
CA LYS A 627 -16.25 -7.03 -5.94
C LYS A 627 -15.62 -6.52 -4.64
N GLN A 628 -14.68 -7.27 -4.06
CA GLN A 628 -13.96 -6.85 -2.87
C GLN A 628 -13.16 -5.57 -3.14
N GLN A 629 -12.43 -5.50 -4.25
CA GLN A 629 -11.70 -4.32 -4.67
C GLN A 629 -12.63 -3.11 -4.77
N MET A 630 -13.73 -3.23 -5.50
CA MET A 630 -14.68 -2.13 -5.71
C MET A 630 -15.30 -1.61 -4.41
N ALA A 631 -15.43 -2.45 -3.39
CA ALA A 631 -16.05 -2.08 -2.12
C ALA A 631 -15.11 -1.28 -1.19
N SER A 632 -13.79 -1.50 -1.25
CA SER A 632 -12.88 -1.01 -0.22
C SER A 632 -11.55 -0.45 -0.72
N ASP A 633 -11.17 -0.72 -1.97
CA ASP A 633 -9.88 -0.28 -2.53
C ASP A 633 -10.03 1.08 -3.22
N PRO A 634 -9.14 2.06 -2.99
CA PRO A 634 -9.16 3.35 -3.68
C PRO A 634 -8.76 3.26 -5.16
N HIS A 635 -8.24 2.12 -5.63
CA HIS A 635 -7.86 1.93 -7.03
C HIS A 635 -9.03 1.37 -7.85
N ALA A 636 -9.28 2.00 -9.00
CA ALA A 636 -10.19 1.45 -9.99
C ALA A 636 -9.66 0.10 -10.54
N PRO A 637 -10.52 -0.80 -11.03
CA PRO A 637 -10.07 -2.02 -11.71
C PRO A 637 -9.15 -1.70 -12.89
N SER A 638 -8.14 -2.55 -13.11
CA SER A 638 -6.99 -2.29 -14.00
C SER A 638 -7.37 -1.87 -15.44
N SER A 639 -8.40 -2.47 -16.03
CA SER A 639 -8.89 -2.06 -17.36
C SER A 639 -9.33 -0.58 -17.41
N PHE A 640 -9.91 -0.07 -16.31
CA PHE A 640 -10.32 1.33 -16.20
C PHE A 640 -9.17 2.26 -15.83
N ARG A 641 -8.08 1.74 -15.28
CA ARG A 641 -6.80 2.46 -15.14
C ARG A 641 -6.08 2.62 -16.49
N VAL A 642 -6.45 1.83 -17.51
CA VAL A 642 -6.01 2.02 -18.89
C VAL A 642 -6.91 3.03 -19.62
N VAL A 643 -8.21 2.74 -19.74
CA VAL A 643 -9.10 3.54 -20.61
C VAL A 643 -9.49 4.89 -20.00
N GLY A 644 -9.57 4.97 -18.65
CA GLY A 644 -9.93 6.21 -17.97
C GLY A 644 -8.93 7.34 -18.22
N PRO A 645 -7.61 7.16 -17.96
CA PRO A 645 -6.60 8.15 -18.27
C PRO A 645 -6.47 8.44 -19.76
N THR A 646 -6.35 7.40 -20.61
CA THR A 646 -6.03 7.57 -22.04
C THR A 646 -7.05 8.44 -22.77
N ARG A 647 -8.36 8.26 -22.50
CA ARG A 647 -9.41 9.06 -23.13
C ARG A 647 -9.42 10.55 -22.75
N ASN A 648 -8.60 10.96 -21.76
CA ASN A 648 -8.42 12.35 -21.35
C ASN A 648 -7.13 12.99 -21.93
N VAL A 649 -6.28 12.21 -22.64
CA VAL A 649 -5.00 12.66 -23.20
C VAL A 649 -5.12 12.88 -24.71
N ASP A 650 -4.95 14.12 -25.19
CA ASP A 650 -5.12 14.48 -26.60
C ASP A 650 -4.21 13.67 -27.53
N ALA A 651 -2.96 13.47 -27.16
CA ALA A 651 -1.98 12.70 -27.94
C ALA A 651 -2.40 11.24 -28.20
N TRP A 652 -3.23 10.65 -27.34
CA TRP A 652 -3.75 9.31 -27.60
C TRP A 652 -4.70 9.28 -28.80
N TYR A 653 -5.51 10.32 -28.98
CA TYR A 653 -6.38 10.46 -30.14
C TYR A 653 -5.57 10.60 -31.43
N ASP A 654 -4.51 11.39 -31.39
CA ASP A 654 -3.63 11.60 -32.55
C ASP A 654 -2.83 10.33 -32.89
N ALA A 655 -2.30 9.66 -31.86
CA ALA A 655 -1.51 8.44 -32.02
C ALA A 655 -2.30 7.27 -32.63
N PHE A 656 -3.59 7.14 -32.30
CA PHE A 656 -4.42 5.99 -32.69
C PHE A 656 -5.58 6.34 -33.63
N GLY A 657 -5.73 7.60 -34.04
CA GLY A 657 -6.78 8.05 -34.95
C GLY A 657 -8.19 7.92 -34.38
N VAL A 658 -8.33 8.08 -33.05
CA VAL A 658 -9.63 7.98 -32.35
C VAL A 658 -10.49 9.19 -32.70
N LYS A 659 -11.75 8.96 -33.03
CA LYS A 659 -12.63 9.97 -33.61
C LYS A 659 -14.05 9.91 -33.05
N PRO A 660 -14.88 10.96 -33.27
CA PRO A 660 -16.30 10.92 -32.94
C PRO A 660 -16.99 9.67 -33.47
N GLY A 661 -17.74 9.00 -32.59
CA GLY A 661 -18.42 7.72 -32.90
C GLY A 661 -17.73 6.50 -32.30
N ASP A 662 -16.45 6.59 -31.91
CA ASP A 662 -15.80 5.53 -31.15
C ASP A 662 -16.32 5.52 -29.70
N ALA A 663 -16.43 4.32 -29.09
CA ALA A 663 -17.09 4.14 -27.79
C ALA A 663 -16.41 4.91 -26.64
N TYR A 664 -15.08 5.03 -26.67
CA TYR A 664 -14.31 5.77 -25.67
C TYR A 664 -13.94 7.19 -26.10
N TYR A 665 -14.50 7.69 -27.22
CA TYR A 665 -14.27 9.07 -27.61
C TYR A 665 -14.89 10.05 -26.61
N LEU A 666 -14.12 11.04 -26.22
CA LEU A 666 -14.59 12.24 -25.51
C LEU A 666 -14.33 13.47 -26.36
N ALA A 667 -15.34 14.30 -26.53
CA ALA A 667 -15.14 15.63 -27.13
C ALA A 667 -14.11 16.43 -26.27
N PRO A 668 -13.28 17.30 -26.87
CA PRO A 668 -12.22 18.02 -26.16
C PRO A 668 -12.71 18.74 -24.89
N GLY A 669 -13.92 19.30 -24.90
CA GLY A 669 -14.52 19.98 -23.74
C GLY A 669 -15.06 19.04 -22.65
N ALA A 670 -15.15 17.73 -22.90
CA ALA A 670 -15.56 16.72 -21.93
C ALA A 670 -14.38 15.97 -21.30
N ARG A 671 -13.15 16.22 -21.76
CA ARG A 671 -11.92 15.66 -21.19
C ARG A 671 -11.58 16.39 -19.91
N SER A 672 -11.21 15.66 -18.87
CA SER A 672 -10.70 16.26 -17.63
C SER A 672 -9.34 16.95 -17.89
N ARG A 673 -9.18 18.14 -17.35
CA ARG A 673 -8.00 18.98 -17.51
C ARG A 673 -7.41 19.33 -16.14
N VAL A 674 -7.35 18.34 -15.26
CA VAL A 674 -6.74 18.50 -13.94
C VAL A 674 -5.28 18.95 -14.08
N TRP A 675 -4.56 18.38 -15.07
CA TRP A 675 -3.15 18.68 -15.36
C TRP A 675 -2.89 18.99 -16.83
#